data_cd75daa56d532b65ca4ebaf29dafda29
#
_entry.id   cd75daa56d532b65ca4ebaf29dafda29
#
_cell.length_a   1.000
_cell.length_b   1.000
_cell.length_c   1.000
_cell.angle_alpha   90.00
_cell.angle_beta   90.00
_cell.angle_gamma   90.00
#
_symmetry.space_group_name_H-M   'P 1'
#
loop_
_entity.id
_entity.type
_entity.pdbx_description
1 polymer ?
#
loop_
_entity_poly.entity_id
_entity_poly.type
_entity_poly.pdbx_seq_one_letter_code
_entity_poly.pdbx_strand_id
1 'polypeptide(L)'
;MQLTKKMVTRTGVGLALAALVGGCQLEQTKLTGQSTLAQQLADISASHYHTVQLAGMEYQIFSDQAGLHVRQSPETKDAETKSPEIIGHYPGAFIRLTVQQLADDSLLLAAMDDNNNSLHLWQLKPQANEPLQLLRRQLISSRVVDDLCFYQSSENQQLSLFLLGGRGGADQLLLQQQQQWLDEPVVIRELNVPYDSTACVADPYSGALYIAEADRAIWRYQAEPEADEGRSLVQVNAPFGQLQGEVKALQLLADGSLLALEEQPARILQLSRSGDLLTTLLVPALPEASGLSVNLQANKAALFVSSEQAGPVQQLSLSLSVAAARSSRAPVVQLMPTLQTEAARQRGDVMDDPAVWHHPAKPELSLILGTDKRAGLDVYNLQGERVQQLPVGRLNNVDVRYNLSWQGRAHDLAVASLRDDNSLQLFAIDNNGVLHNAGKIATAMTEIYGLCLYQSADSGNHYVFVNDKSGLIEQYQLSSDGSNWQGRLVRSLQVPSQPEGCVADDKRGILFVGEEDQAIWRFAAAADAATTGEAILRVDGERLVDDIEGIALAEHNGNSYLVVSSQGNDSYLIYDAAPPYAERLHFRIGTNPELGIDGASETDGLDVTTRSLGPGFEQGALVVQDGRNRMPEQGQNLKLVPWYAILQQLQ
;
A
#
# COMPACT_ATOMS: atom_id res chain seq x y z
N MET A 1 25.65 19.46 -31.43
CA MET A 1 25.98 20.83 -31.88
C MET A 1 25.47 21.77 -30.80
N GLN A 2 26.37 22.48 -30.22
CA GLN A 2 26.42 23.35 -29.05
C GLN A 2 25.12 23.88 -28.42
N LEU A 3 24.97 23.58 -27.16
CA LEU A 3 24.09 24.25 -26.18
C LEU A 3 24.72 25.56 -25.71
N THR A 4 24.05 26.68 -25.90
CA THR A 4 24.42 27.99 -25.35
C THR A 4 23.68 28.25 -24.04
N LYS A 5 24.40 28.16 -22.93
CA LYS A 5 23.97 28.68 -21.61
C LYS A 5 24.01 30.21 -21.62
N LYS A 6 22.89 30.85 -21.32
CA LYS A 6 22.87 32.29 -20.99
C LYS A 6 23.25 32.47 -19.51
N MET A 7 24.38 33.11 -19.30
CA MET A 7 24.91 33.58 -18.03
C MET A 7 24.40 35.00 -17.79
N VAL A 8 23.70 35.22 -16.69
CA VAL A 8 23.33 36.56 -16.21
C VAL A 8 24.35 36.97 -15.15
N THR A 9 25.20 37.94 -15.53
CA THR A 9 26.13 38.62 -14.63
C THR A 9 25.38 39.65 -13.77
N ARG A 10 25.48 39.55 -12.46
CA ARG A 10 25.23 40.67 -11.53
C ARG A 10 26.55 41.12 -10.92
N THR A 11 26.84 42.36 -11.14
CA THR A 11 27.98 43.13 -10.65
C THR A 11 28.02 43.23 -9.11
N GLY A 12 29.22 43.07 -8.56
CA GLY A 12 29.50 43.11 -7.15
C GLY A 12 29.57 44.51 -6.56
N VAL A 13 29.36 44.53 -5.25
CA VAL A 13 29.87 45.57 -4.35
C VAL A 13 30.62 44.83 -3.25
N GLY A 14 31.92 45.06 -3.22
CA GLY A 14 32.79 44.53 -2.18
C GLY A 14 32.58 45.26 -0.86
N LEU A 15 32.41 44.51 0.19
CA LEU A 15 32.71 44.97 1.57
C LEU A 15 33.61 43.93 2.21
N ALA A 16 34.79 44.38 2.59
CA ALA A 16 35.72 43.64 3.41
C ALA A 16 35.14 43.49 4.83
N LEU A 17 34.99 42.25 5.32
CA LEU A 17 34.76 41.98 6.71
C LEU A 17 35.91 41.13 7.25
N ALA A 18 36.50 41.66 8.30
CA ALA A 18 37.59 41.08 9.07
C ALA A 18 37.17 39.74 9.69
N ALA A 19 38.06 38.77 9.59
CA ALA A 19 37.92 37.49 10.28
C ALA A 19 37.99 37.68 11.80
N LEU A 20 36.86 37.48 12.46
CA LEU A 20 36.80 37.14 13.89
C LEU A 20 36.59 35.63 13.98
N VAL A 21 37.67 34.93 14.32
CA VAL A 21 37.62 33.53 14.78
C VAL A 21 37.00 33.54 16.18
N GLY A 22 35.69 33.51 16.26
CA GLY A 22 34.94 33.20 17.44
C GLY A 22 34.58 31.74 17.40
N GLY A 23 35.21 30.90 18.20
CA GLY A 23 34.82 29.53 18.41
C GLY A 23 33.37 29.48 18.89
N CYS A 24 32.44 28.96 18.08
CA CYS A 24 31.16 28.51 18.56
C CYS A 24 31.38 27.32 19.48
N GLN A 25 31.52 27.59 20.79
CA GLN A 25 31.13 26.62 21.80
C GLN A 25 29.63 26.44 21.65
N LEU A 26 29.23 25.30 21.09
CA LEU A 26 27.87 24.80 21.24
C LEU A 26 27.59 24.68 22.74
N GLU A 27 26.87 25.65 23.29
CA GLU A 27 26.24 25.47 24.58
C GLU A 27 25.39 24.21 24.50
N GLN A 28 25.87 23.17 25.16
CA GLN A 28 25.05 22.02 25.49
C GLN A 28 23.89 22.54 26.36
N THR A 29 22.76 22.82 25.77
CA THR A 29 21.52 23.01 26.50
C THR A 29 21.28 21.70 27.25
N LYS A 30 21.61 21.69 28.55
CA LYS A 30 21.20 20.62 29.46
C LYS A 30 19.69 20.61 29.51
N LEU A 31 19.06 19.78 28.66
CA LEU A 31 17.69 19.33 28.85
C LEU A 31 17.69 18.45 30.11
N THR A 32 17.38 19.05 31.24
CA THR A 32 17.13 18.34 32.48
C THR A 32 15.74 17.72 32.41
N GLY A 33 15.63 16.55 31.82
CA GLY A 33 14.52 15.64 32.06
C GLY A 33 14.59 15.25 33.56
N GLN A 34 13.52 15.51 34.32
CA GLN A 34 13.42 14.99 35.68
C GLN A 34 13.29 13.46 35.59
N SER A 35 14.42 12.76 35.75
CA SER A 35 14.39 11.32 35.95
C SER A 35 13.89 11.08 37.37
N THR A 36 12.69 10.56 37.53
CA THR A 36 12.28 9.89 38.76
C THR A 36 13.15 8.64 38.92
N LEU A 37 13.62 8.38 40.14
CA LEU A 37 14.46 7.23 40.46
C LEU A 37 13.93 5.95 39.82
N ALA A 38 14.77 5.23 39.10
CA ALA A 38 14.43 3.90 38.59
C ALA A 38 14.21 2.97 39.78
N GLN A 39 13.10 2.29 39.80
CA GLN A 39 12.79 1.25 40.77
C GLN A 39 13.11 -0.11 40.15
N GLN A 40 13.93 -0.91 40.82
CA GLN A 40 14.20 -2.27 40.39
C GLN A 40 13.05 -3.19 40.83
N LEU A 41 12.53 -4.02 39.91
CA LEU A 41 11.59 -5.07 40.27
C LEU A 41 12.37 -6.23 40.90
N ALA A 42 12.30 -6.37 42.23
CA ALA A 42 13.20 -7.23 43.00
C ALA A 42 12.97 -8.74 42.80
N ASP A 43 11.81 -9.12 42.26
CA ASP A 43 11.34 -10.51 42.13
C ASP A 43 11.21 -11.00 40.67
N ILE A 44 11.61 -10.17 39.68
CA ILE A 44 11.56 -10.51 38.26
C ILE A 44 12.94 -10.33 37.64
N SER A 45 13.45 -11.42 37.06
CA SER A 45 14.61 -11.44 36.20
C SER A 45 14.15 -11.85 34.80
N ALA A 46 14.33 -10.99 33.80
CA ALA A 46 13.77 -11.22 32.47
C ALA A 46 14.65 -10.63 31.37
N SER A 47 14.66 -11.30 30.22
CA SER A 47 15.20 -10.76 28.96
C SER A 47 14.19 -9.86 28.25
N HIS A 48 12.89 -10.19 28.35
CA HIS A 48 11.79 -9.34 27.88
C HIS A 48 10.71 -9.30 28.96
N TYR A 49 10.09 -8.13 29.11
CA TYR A 49 9.07 -7.91 30.12
C TYR A 49 7.98 -6.99 29.59
N HIS A 50 6.73 -7.37 29.78
CA HIS A 50 5.56 -6.56 29.50
C HIS A 50 4.60 -6.59 30.68
N THR A 51 3.91 -5.47 30.92
CA THR A 51 2.79 -5.42 31.86
C THR A 51 1.58 -4.79 31.17
N VAL A 52 0.43 -5.39 31.32
CA VAL A 52 -0.82 -4.95 30.69
C VAL A 52 -1.98 -5.03 31.67
N GLN A 53 -2.93 -4.10 31.53
CA GLN A 53 -4.19 -4.12 32.25
C GLN A 53 -5.25 -4.77 31.35
N LEU A 54 -5.86 -5.85 31.84
CA LEU A 54 -6.90 -6.59 31.11
C LEU A 54 -8.02 -6.96 32.06
N ALA A 55 -9.27 -6.65 31.71
CA ALA A 55 -10.45 -6.95 32.54
C ALA A 55 -10.32 -6.48 34.00
N GLY A 56 -9.62 -5.37 34.24
CA GLY A 56 -9.39 -4.79 35.56
C GLY A 56 -8.26 -5.43 36.38
N MET A 57 -7.54 -6.41 35.80
CA MET A 57 -6.39 -7.06 36.43
C MET A 57 -5.10 -6.75 35.68
N GLU A 58 -4.00 -6.74 36.42
CA GLU A 58 -2.66 -6.56 35.85
C GLU A 58 -2.03 -7.93 35.56
N TYR A 59 -1.52 -8.06 34.34
CA TYR A 59 -0.75 -9.22 33.90
C TYR A 59 0.71 -8.82 33.63
N GLN A 60 1.63 -9.64 34.14
CA GLN A 60 3.07 -9.52 33.89
C GLN A 60 3.48 -10.69 32.99
N ILE A 61 3.99 -10.37 31.81
CA ILE A 61 4.39 -11.33 30.79
C ILE A 61 5.89 -11.15 30.57
N PHE A 62 6.68 -12.19 30.77
CA PHE A 62 8.12 -12.09 30.65
C PHE A 62 8.76 -13.39 30.17
N SER A 63 9.93 -13.28 29.58
CA SER A 63 10.76 -14.40 29.19
C SER A 63 12.09 -14.39 29.93
N ASP A 64 12.58 -15.58 30.24
CA ASP A 64 13.89 -15.82 30.82
C ASP A 64 14.52 -17.11 30.22
N GLN A 65 15.59 -17.62 30.82
CA GLN A 65 16.24 -18.86 30.37
C GLN A 65 15.40 -20.12 30.57
N ALA A 66 14.35 -20.08 31.40
CA ALA A 66 13.46 -21.22 31.66
C ALA A 66 12.24 -21.23 30.72
N GLY A 67 11.89 -20.09 30.14
CA GLY A 67 10.77 -20.01 29.22
C GLY A 67 10.01 -18.69 29.25
N LEU A 68 8.79 -18.76 28.72
CA LEU A 68 7.78 -17.70 28.80
C LEU A 68 6.93 -17.90 30.04
N HIS A 69 6.75 -16.84 30.81
CA HIS A 69 5.95 -16.81 32.02
C HIS A 69 4.86 -15.74 31.92
N VAL A 70 3.67 -16.08 32.45
CA VAL A 70 2.58 -15.14 32.65
C VAL A 70 2.15 -15.17 34.10
N ARG A 71 2.24 -14.02 34.77
CA ARG A 71 1.76 -13.83 36.14
C ARG A 71 0.55 -12.91 36.15
N GLN A 72 -0.36 -13.19 37.08
CA GLN A 72 -1.50 -12.32 37.37
C GLN A 72 -1.26 -11.65 38.72
N SER A 73 -1.31 -10.33 38.78
CA SER A 73 -1.25 -9.58 40.02
C SER A 73 -2.59 -9.70 40.77
N PRO A 74 -2.59 -9.82 42.12
CA PRO A 74 -3.83 -9.84 42.88
C PRO A 74 -4.59 -8.52 42.73
N GLU A 75 -5.92 -8.59 42.93
CA GLU A 75 -6.75 -7.37 42.98
C GLU A 75 -6.22 -6.38 44.01
N THR A 76 -6.31 -5.09 43.72
CA THR A 76 -5.74 -3.98 44.53
C THR A 76 -6.07 -4.00 46.03
N LYS A 77 -7.13 -4.69 46.42
CA LYS A 77 -7.52 -4.85 47.84
C LYS A 77 -6.67 -5.90 48.60
N ASP A 78 -6.09 -6.85 47.88
CA ASP A 78 -5.30 -7.96 48.43
C ASP A 78 -3.81 -7.87 48.12
N ALA A 79 -3.37 -6.83 47.39
CA ALA A 79 -2.00 -6.69 46.88
C ALA A 79 -0.91 -6.62 47.97
N GLU A 80 -1.28 -6.23 49.20
CA GLU A 80 -0.33 -6.18 50.32
C GLU A 80 -0.10 -7.57 50.96
N THR A 81 -0.92 -8.57 50.65
CA THR A 81 -0.92 -9.87 51.34
C THR A 81 -0.72 -11.09 50.44
N LYS A 82 -0.92 -10.96 49.13
CA LYS A 82 -0.81 -12.08 48.19
C LYS A 82 0.30 -11.80 47.14
N SER A 83 1.16 -12.77 46.92
CA SER A 83 2.13 -12.74 45.83
C SER A 83 1.45 -12.96 44.49
N PRO A 84 1.98 -12.38 43.36
CA PRO A 84 1.48 -12.65 42.01
C PRO A 84 1.49 -14.16 41.71
N GLU A 85 0.43 -14.67 41.09
CA GLU A 85 0.28 -16.08 40.75
C GLU A 85 0.74 -16.34 39.31
N ILE A 86 1.54 -17.40 39.09
CA ILE A 86 1.88 -17.85 37.73
C ILE A 86 0.69 -18.59 37.15
N ILE A 87 0.06 -18.03 36.13
CA ILE A 87 -1.11 -18.59 35.45
C ILE A 87 -0.76 -19.27 34.12
N GLY A 88 0.48 -19.12 33.63
CA GLY A 88 0.98 -19.79 32.45
C GLY A 88 2.50 -19.84 32.41
N HIS A 89 3.03 -20.96 31.93
CA HIS A 89 4.45 -21.17 31.70
C HIS A 89 4.63 -22.09 30.50
N TYR A 90 5.53 -21.66 29.58
CA TYR A 90 5.97 -22.46 28.43
C TYR A 90 7.50 -22.55 28.43
N PRO A 91 8.08 -23.78 28.48
CA PRO A 91 9.53 -23.95 28.44
C PRO A 91 10.09 -23.65 27.04
N GLY A 92 11.25 -22.99 26.98
CA GLY A 92 11.92 -22.64 25.73
C GLY A 92 12.90 -21.49 25.92
N ALA A 93 13.71 -21.21 24.95
CA ALA A 93 14.59 -20.02 24.93
C ALA A 93 13.89 -18.90 24.12
N PHE A 94 12.86 -18.31 24.72
CA PHE A 94 12.09 -17.28 24.02
C PHE A 94 12.78 -15.93 24.06
N ILE A 95 13.18 -15.50 22.86
CA ILE A 95 13.70 -14.17 22.59
C ILE A 95 12.66 -13.34 21.83
N ARG A 96 12.77 -12.02 21.86
CA ARG A 96 11.94 -11.10 21.05
C ARG A 96 10.43 -11.31 21.31
N LEU A 97 10.03 -11.10 22.54
CA LEU A 97 8.63 -11.16 22.92
C LEU A 97 7.91 -9.85 22.57
N THR A 98 6.78 -9.95 21.88
CA THR A 98 5.87 -8.82 21.63
C THR A 98 4.43 -9.18 21.99
N VAL A 99 3.63 -8.17 22.30
CA VAL A 99 2.21 -8.35 22.72
C VAL A 99 1.31 -7.37 21.96
N GLN A 100 0.09 -7.85 21.64
CA GLN A 100 -0.95 -7.07 20.97
C GLN A 100 -2.28 -7.30 21.68
N GLN A 101 -2.94 -6.21 22.11
CA GLN A 101 -4.32 -6.30 22.61
C GLN A 101 -5.27 -6.47 21.42
N LEU A 102 -6.21 -7.42 21.55
CA LEU A 102 -7.24 -7.69 20.56
C LEU A 102 -8.57 -7.03 20.95
N ALA A 103 -9.49 -6.93 19.99
CA ALA A 103 -10.78 -6.27 20.19
C ALA A 103 -11.71 -7.01 21.18
N ASP A 104 -11.46 -8.29 21.44
CA ASP A 104 -12.21 -9.14 22.39
C ASP A 104 -11.66 -9.08 23.83
N ASP A 105 -10.89 -8.05 24.15
CA ASP A 105 -10.20 -7.90 25.45
C ASP A 105 -9.27 -9.07 25.80
N SER A 106 -8.76 -9.79 24.79
CA SER A 106 -7.68 -10.75 24.95
C SER A 106 -6.34 -10.15 24.50
N LEU A 107 -5.24 -10.83 24.83
CA LEU A 107 -3.92 -10.51 24.32
C LEU A 107 -3.40 -11.60 23.40
N LEU A 108 -2.80 -11.19 22.32
CA LEU A 108 -1.96 -12.03 21.48
C LEU A 108 -0.49 -11.79 21.87
N LEU A 109 0.23 -12.88 22.07
CA LEU A 109 1.66 -12.88 22.35
C LEU A 109 2.37 -13.58 21.20
N ALA A 110 3.51 -13.04 20.80
CA ALA A 110 4.41 -13.65 19.84
C ALA A 110 5.83 -13.65 20.37
N ALA A 111 6.54 -14.75 20.23
CA ALA A 111 7.96 -14.84 20.54
C ALA A 111 8.66 -15.87 19.65
N MET A 112 9.98 -15.67 19.49
CA MET A 112 10.86 -16.62 18.80
C MET A 112 11.52 -17.56 19.82
N ASP A 113 11.50 -18.86 19.54
CA ASP A 113 12.35 -19.82 20.24
C ASP A 113 13.70 -19.90 19.54
N ASP A 114 14.74 -19.40 20.18
CA ASP A 114 16.09 -19.31 19.64
C ASP A 114 16.74 -20.69 19.37
N ASN A 115 16.31 -21.73 20.07
CA ASN A 115 16.85 -23.08 19.88
C ASN A 115 16.61 -23.63 18.48
N ASN A 116 15.54 -23.20 17.79
CA ASN A 116 15.13 -23.79 16.51
C ASN A 116 14.55 -22.77 15.52
N ASN A 117 14.65 -21.47 15.81
CA ASN A 117 14.06 -20.39 15.00
C ASN A 117 12.57 -20.59 14.71
N SER A 118 11.80 -20.98 15.72
CA SER A 118 10.35 -21.15 15.59
C SER A 118 9.57 -20.00 16.22
N LEU A 119 8.60 -19.50 15.48
CA LEU A 119 7.61 -18.55 15.95
C LEU A 119 6.56 -19.30 16.78
N HIS A 120 6.30 -18.79 17.98
CA HIS A 120 5.21 -19.24 18.83
C HIS A 120 4.22 -18.11 19.02
N LEU A 121 2.92 -18.43 18.88
CA LEU A 121 1.81 -17.51 19.12
C LEU A 121 0.93 -18.07 20.24
N TRP A 122 0.64 -17.24 21.23
CA TRP A 122 -0.30 -17.57 22.32
C TRP A 122 -1.38 -16.51 22.41
N GLN A 123 -2.55 -16.93 22.88
CA GLN A 123 -3.62 -16.03 23.29
C GLN A 123 -3.83 -16.11 24.78
N LEU A 124 -3.86 -14.96 25.44
CA LEU A 124 -4.22 -14.82 26.85
C LEU A 124 -5.66 -14.32 26.95
N LYS A 125 -6.55 -15.18 27.48
CA LYS A 125 -7.95 -14.89 27.76
C LYS A 125 -8.20 -14.94 29.26
N PRO A 126 -8.37 -13.81 29.94
CA PRO A 126 -8.42 -13.74 31.40
C PRO A 126 -9.49 -14.62 32.07
N GLN A 127 -10.61 -14.83 31.39
CA GLN A 127 -11.79 -15.53 31.94
C GLN A 127 -11.86 -17.01 31.52
N ALA A 128 -10.89 -17.53 30.78
CA ALA A 128 -10.85 -18.92 30.36
C ALA A 128 -10.33 -19.83 31.50
N ASN A 129 -10.74 -21.11 31.51
CA ASN A 129 -10.23 -22.10 32.46
C ASN A 129 -8.71 -22.30 32.33
N GLU A 130 -8.18 -22.17 31.11
CA GLU A 130 -6.76 -22.11 30.81
C GLU A 130 -6.51 -20.74 30.18
N PRO A 131 -6.09 -19.75 30.97
CA PRO A 131 -5.97 -18.37 30.47
C PRO A 131 -4.99 -18.19 29.34
N LEU A 132 -3.86 -18.92 29.33
CA LEU A 132 -2.83 -18.86 28.30
C LEU A 132 -2.88 -20.08 27.41
N GLN A 133 -3.25 -19.90 26.13
CA GLN A 133 -3.36 -20.98 25.15
C GLN A 133 -2.35 -20.79 24.02
N LEU A 134 -1.60 -21.84 23.71
CA LEU A 134 -0.76 -21.86 22.51
C LEU A 134 -1.67 -22.00 21.29
N LEU A 135 -1.68 -20.99 20.44
CA LEU A 135 -2.42 -21.00 19.18
C LEU A 135 -1.62 -21.71 18.08
N ARG A 136 -0.32 -21.41 18.01
CA ARG A 136 0.53 -21.90 16.90
C ARG A 136 1.98 -21.99 17.30
N ARG A 137 2.65 -22.94 16.65
CA ARG A 137 4.11 -23.05 16.59
C ARG A 137 4.50 -23.29 15.14
N GLN A 138 5.37 -22.44 14.60
CA GLN A 138 5.78 -22.49 13.19
C GLN A 138 7.28 -22.29 13.06
N LEU A 139 7.94 -23.18 12.33
CA LEU A 139 9.36 -23.00 11.96
C LEU A 139 9.48 -21.87 10.91
N ILE A 140 10.35 -20.92 11.16
CA ILE A 140 10.67 -19.87 10.20
C ILE A 140 11.95 -20.25 9.46
N SER A 141 11.80 -20.67 8.21
CA SER A 141 12.92 -21.12 7.38
C SER A 141 13.45 -20.05 6.44
N SER A 142 12.69 -18.97 6.21
CA SER A 142 13.04 -17.89 5.30
C SER A 142 14.20 -17.04 5.82
N ARG A 143 14.29 -16.83 7.12
CA ARG A 143 15.30 -15.99 7.77
C ARG A 143 15.55 -16.34 9.24
N VAL A 144 16.67 -15.87 9.79
CA VAL A 144 16.84 -15.74 11.23
C VAL A 144 16.15 -14.45 11.65
N VAL A 145 15.28 -14.54 12.66
CA VAL A 145 14.47 -13.41 13.12
C VAL A 145 15.18 -12.73 14.28
N ASP A 146 15.51 -11.46 14.10
CA ASP A 146 16.22 -10.64 15.11
C ASP A 146 15.26 -9.76 15.94
N ASP A 147 14.09 -9.42 15.38
CA ASP A 147 12.99 -8.79 16.13
C ASP A 147 11.64 -9.05 15.47
N LEU A 148 10.54 -8.77 16.18
CA LEU A 148 9.19 -8.94 15.67
C LEU A 148 8.24 -7.90 16.27
N CYS A 149 7.32 -7.41 15.45
CA CYS A 149 6.32 -6.45 15.87
C CYS A 149 4.98 -6.65 15.17
N PHE A 150 3.88 -6.54 15.94
CA PHE A 150 2.53 -6.61 15.40
C PHE A 150 2.16 -5.33 14.66
N TYR A 151 1.34 -5.51 13.65
CA TYR A 151 0.63 -4.44 12.98
C TYR A 151 -0.85 -4.78 12.81
N GLN A 152 -1.71 -3.97 13.42
CA GLN A 152 -3.16 -4.02 13.25
C GLN A 152 -3.56 -2.85 12.35
N SER A 153 -3.91 -3.13 11.09
CA SER A 153 -4.40 -2.08 10.20
C SER A 153 -5.73 -1.53 10.67
N SER A 154 -5.84 -0.21 10.77
CA SER A 154 -7.10 0.47 11.06
C SER A 154 -8.01 0.58 9.83
N GLU A 155 -7.45 0.48 8.61
CA GLU A 155 -8.17 0.66 7.36
C GLU A 155 -8.85 -0.62 6.88
N ASN A 156 -8.17 -1.77 6.98
CA ASN A 156 -8.65 -3.06 6.46
C ASN A 156 -8.86 -4.12 7.55
N GLN A 157 -8.58 -3.78 8.82
CA GLN A 157 -8.72 -4.67 9.98
C GLN A 157 -7.90 -5.97 9.89
N GLN A 158 -6.85 -5.96 9.06
CA GLN A 158 -5.89 -7.05 9.00
C GLN A 158 -4.95 -6.99 10.21
N LEU A 159 -4.63 -8.17 10.76
CA LEU A 159 -3.58 -8.31 11.77
C LEU A 159 -2.41 -9.05 11.14
N SER A 160 -1.26 -8.42 11.12
CA SER A 160 -0.01 -9.01 10.66
C SER A 160 1.08 -8.92 11.71
N LEU A 161 2.13 -9.70 11.50
CA LEU A 161 3.35 -9.72 12.30
C LEU A 161 4.53 -9.51 11.35
N PHE A 162 5.33 -8.47 11.61
CA PHE A 162 6.59 -8.31 10.92
C PHE A 162 7.66 -9.18 11.59
N LEU A 163 8.38 -9.95 10.80
CA LEU A 163 9.52 -10.78 11.20
C LEU A 163 10.78 -10.10 10.64
N LEU A 164 11.49 -9.37 11.50
CA LEU A 164 12.64 -8.57 11.10
C LEU A 164 13.90 -9.43 11.14
N GLY A 165 14.67 -9.45 10.04
CA GLY A 165 15.97 -10.11 9.99
C GLY A 165 17.11 -9.10 9.91
N GLY A 166 18.15 -9.28 10.72
CA GLY A 166 19.31 -8.39 10.77
C GLY A 166 20.22 -8.44 9.52
N ARG A 167 19.89 -9.29 8.54
CA ARG A 167 20.65 -9.38 7.27
C ARG A 167 19.95 -8.75 6.08
N GLY A 168 19.08 -7.77 6.33
CA GLY A 168 18.52 -6.95 5.27
C GLY A 168 17.20 -7.44 4.68
N GLY A 169 16.29 -7.96 5.48
CA GLY A 169 14.95 -8.33 5.04
C GLY A 169 13.96 -8.42 6.19
N ALA A 170 12.69 -8.19 5.91
CA ALA A 170 11.60 -8.44 6.84
C ALA A 170 10.42 -9.09 6.10
N ASP A 171 9.76 -10.06 6.71
CA ASP A 171 8.54 -10.67 6.21
C ASP A 171 7.34 -10.08 6.93
N GLN A 172 6.31 -9.69 6.19
CA GLN A 172 5.01 -9.35 6.75
C GLN A 172 4.11 -10.59 6.70
N LEU A 173 3.85 -11.18 7.85
CA LEU A 173 3.10 -12.41 8.02
C LEU A 173 1.66 -12.09 8.40
N LEU A 174 0.70 -12.34 7.52
CA LEU A 174 -0.73 -12.14 7.80
C LEU A 174 -1.25 -13.23 8.72
N LEU A 175 -1.89 -12.84 9.82
CA LEU A 175 -2.46 -13.73 10.84
C LEU A 175 -3.98 -13.76 10.82
N GLN A 176 -4.61 -12.58 10.63
CA GLN A 176 -6.06 -12.41 10.55
C GLN A 176 -6.43 -11.50 9.39
N GLN A 177 -7.52 -11.83 8.73
CA GLN A 177 -8.19 -10.99 7.74
C GLN A 177 -9.66 -10.85 8.11
N GLN A 178 -10.21 -9.63 8.07
CA GLN A 178 -11.59 -9.34 8.48
C GLN A 178 -11.93 -9.92 9.86
N GLN A 179 -10.99 -9.83 10.82
CA GLN A 179 -11.07 -10.37 12.19
C GLN A 179 -11.18 -11.90 12.28
N GLN A 180 -10.97 -12.62 11.19
CA GLN A 180 -10.93 -14.08 11.18
C GLN A 180 -9.48 -14.57 11.10
N TRP A 181 -9.17 -15.59 11.92
CA TRP A 181 -7.86 -16.24 11.86
C TRP A 181 -7.71 -17.02 10.56
N LEU A 182 -6.55 -16.89 9.93
CA LEU A 182 -6.18 -17.77 8.84
C LEU A 182 -5.84 -19.16 9.37
N ASP A 183 -6.16 -20.19 8.59
CA ASP A 183 -5.79 -21.57 8.93
C ASP A 183 -4.27 -21.72 9.04
N GLU A 184 -3.54 -21.05 8.14
CA GLU A 184 -2.09 -20.87 8.20
C GLU A 184 -1.71 -19.42 7.93
N PRO A 185 -0.77 -18.83 8.72
CA PRO A 185 -0.24 -17.52 8.43
C PRO A 185 0.46 -17.48 7.06
N VAL A 186 0.26 -16.41 6.31
CA VAL A 186 0.77 -16.25 4.95
C VAL A 186 1.71 -15.04 4.89
N VAL A 187 2.88 -15.20 4.28
CA VAL A 187 3.75 -14.05 3.96
C VAL A 187 3.12 -13.30 2.80
N ILE A 188 2.68 -12.07 3.07
CA ILE A 188 2.00 -11.22 2.09
C ILE A 188 2.92 -10.17 1.47
N ARG A 189 4.07 -9.92 2.09
CA ARG A 189 5.08 -8.99 1.59
C ARG A 189 6.46 -9.31 2.16
N GLU A 190 7.47 -9.20 1.33
CA GLU A 190 8.87 -9.14 1.75
C GLU A 190 9.38 -7.71 1.61
N LEU A 191 9.96 -7.15 2.66
CA LEU A 191 10.50 -5.80 2.69
C LEU A 191 12.02 -5.81 2.65
N ASN A 192 12.59 -4.94 1.84
CA ASN A 192 14.00 -4.63 1.87
C ASN A 192 14.28 -3.65 3.01
N VAL A 193 14.84 -4.15 4.11
CA VAL A 193 15.23 -3.32 5.27
C VAL A 193 16.76 -3.20 5.36
N PRO A 194 17.30 -2.25 6.14
CA PRO A 194 18.73 -2.11 6.29
C PRO A 194 19.40 -3.37 6.85
N TYR A 195 20.65 -3.58 6.48
CA TYR A 195 21.50 -4.55 7.14
C TYR A 195 21.75 -4.10 8.58
N ASP A 196 21.86 -5.04 9.52
CA ASP A 196 21.94 -4.80 10.97
C ASP A 196 20.66 -4.12 11.53
N SER A 197 19.50 -4.45 11.02
CA SER A 197 18.22 -4.05 11.62
C SER A 197 18.02 -4.77 12.96
N THR A 198 17.71 -4.00 14.02
CA THR A 198 17.74 -4.49 15.41
C THR A 198 16.39 -4.44 16.12
N ALA A 199 15.51 -3.54 15.72
CA ALA A 199 14.21 -3.38 16.36
C ALA A 199 13.16 -2.84 15.40
N CYS A 200 11.89 -3.21 15.63
CA CYS A 200 10.75 -2.64 14.91
C CYS A 200 9.58 -2.27 15.83
N VAL A 201 8.76 -1.34 15.37
CA VAL A 201 7.43 -1.05 15.92
C VAL A 201 6.54 -0.47 14.85
N ALA A 202 5.27 -0.90 14.80
CA ALA A 202 4.31 -0.39 13.83
C ALA A 202 3.21 0.45 14.49
N ASP A 203 2.79 1.49 13.80
CA ASP A 203 1.77 2.44 14.26
C ASP A 203 0.45 2.20 13.54
N PRO A 204 -0.57 1.65 14.21
CA PRO A 204 -1.86 1.35 13.60
C PRO A 204 -2.64 2.58 13.14
N TYR A 205 -2.32 3.76 13.66
CA TYR A 205 -3.03 5.00 13.34
C TYR A 205 -2.50 5.69 12.07
N SER A 206 -1.20 5.64 11.86
CA SER A 206 -0.57 6.28 10.69
C SER A 206 -0.15 5.28 9.61
N GLY A 207 -0.22 3.98 9.87
CA GLY A 207 0.31 2.95 8.98
C GLY A 207 1.83 3.00 8.84
N ALA A 208 2.55 3.56 9.81
CA ALA A 208 4.01 3.63 9.79
C ALA A 208 4.63 2.39 10.44
N LEU A 209 5.69 1.86 9.83
CA LEU A 209 6.58 0.88 10.40
C LEU A 209 7.94 1.54 10.65
N TYR A 210 8.36 1.61 11.92
CA TYR A 210 9.68 2.11 12.30
C TYR A 210 10.64 0.95 12.46
N ILE A 211 11.83 1.10 11.90
CA ILE A 211 12.91 0.09 11.96
C ILE A 211 14.21 0.78 12.40
N ALA A 212 14.86 0.23 13.41
CA ALA A 212 16.19 0.66 13.83
C ALA A 212 17.28 -0.09 13.05
N GLU A 213 18.26 0.65 12.56
CA GLU A 213 19.50 0.17 11.94
C GLU A 213 20.63 0.33 12.94
N ALA A 214 20.78 -0.62 13.85
CA ALA A 214 21.82 -0.67 14.88
C ALA A 214 22.17 0.71 15.48
N ASP A 215 23.43 1.15 15.34
CA ASP A 215 23.95 2.43 15.79
C ASP A 215 23.86 3.54 14.72
N ARG A 216 23.19 3.31 13.57
CA ARG A 216 23.21 4.21 12.42
C ARG A 216 22.00 5.11 12.34
N ALA A 217 20.79 4.52 12.33
CA ALA A 217 19.58 5.28 12.02
C ALA A 217 18.30 4.62 12.54
N ILE A 218 17.24 5.40 12.57
CA ILE A 218 15.85 4.91 12.64
C ILE A 218 15.15 5.33 11.35
N TRP A 219 14.56 4.36 10.69
CA TRP A 219 13.85 4.51 9.42
C TRP A 219 12.35 4.37 9.62
N ARG A 220 11.59 5.03 8.77
CA ARG A 220 10.12 4.88 8.67
C ARG A 220 9.77 4.32 7.31
N TYR A 221 9.02 3.24 7.30
CA TYR A 221 8.38 2.58 6.16
C TYR A 221 6.87 2.70 6.28
N GLN A 222 6.15 2.26 5.24
CA GLN A 222 4.71 2.03 5.31
C GLN A 222 4.44 0.58 5.73
N ALA A 223 3.46 0.39 6.63
CA ALA A 223 3.08 -0.94 7.15
C ALA A 223 1.95 -1.60 6.37
N GLU A 224 1.16 -0.83 5.58
CA GLU A 224 0.13 -1.41 4.73
C GLU A 224 0.76 -2.26 3.62
N PRO A 225 0.18 -3.43 3.28
CA PRO A 225 0.79 -4.38 2.33
C PRO A 225 1.03 -3.79 0.94
N GLU A 226 0.06 -3.01 0.45
CA GLU A 226 0.09 -2.45 -0.91
C GLU A 226 0.73 -1.05 -0.99
N ALA A 227 1.19 -0.50 0.14
CA ALA A 227 1.80 0.82 0.14
C ALA A 227 3.20 0.83 -0.47
N ASP A 228 3.66 2.02 -0.87
CA ASP A 228 5.01 2.26 -1.41
C ASP A 228 6.11 1.70 -0.49
N GLU A 229 7.16 1.15 -1.11
CA GLU A 229 8.34 0.61 -0.42
C GLU A 229 9.36 1.69 -0.01
N GLY A 230 9.07 2.94 -0.31
CA GLY A 230 9.91 4.06 0.08
C GLY A 230 10.13 4.13 1.58
N ARG A 231 11.33 4.55 1.97
CA ARG A 231 11.65 4.80 3.37
C ARG A 231 12.10 6.23 3.59
N SER A 232 11.78 6.78 4.75
CA SER A 232 12.25 8.09 5.18
C SER A 232 13.09 7.98 6.45
N LEU A 233 14.07 8.87 6.57
CA LEU A 233 14.94 8.95 7.74
C LEU A 233 14.20 9.66 8.88
N VAL A 234 14.11 9.00 10.04
CA VAL A 234 13.52 9.58 11.26
C VAL A 234 14.60 10.18 12.14
N GLN A 235 15.67 9.41 12.40
CA GLN A 235 16.78 9.87 13.24
C GLN A 235 18.07 9.17 12.80
N VAL A 236 19.21 9.81 13.06
CA VAL A 236 20.52 9.31 12.65
C VAL A 236 21.55 9.52 13.76
N ASN A 237 22.65 8.81 13.65
CA ASN A 237 23.78 8.90 14.58
C ASN A 237 24.45 10.29 14.58
N ALA A 238 24.97 10.66 15.75
CA ALA A 238 25.82 11.85 15.91
C ALA A 238 27.03 11.79 14.95
N PRO A 239 27.50 12.92 14.39
CA PRO A 239 27.09 14.29 14.73
C PRO A 239 25.90 14.81 13.91
N PHE A 240 25.31 14.01 13.01
CA PHE A 240 24.24 14.45 12.13
C PHE A 240 22.84 14.35 12.75
N GLY A 241 22.71 13.61 13.84
CA GLY A 241 21.51 13.44 14.63
C GLY A 241 21.77 13.21 16.10
N GLN A 242 20.85 12.54 16.79
CA GLN A 242 20.84 12.41 18.25
C GLN A 242 21.24 11.03 18.77
N LEU A 243 21.32 10.01 17.90
CA LEU A 243 21.73 8.67 18.31
C LEU A 243 23.22 8.68 18.70
N GLN A 244 23.56 7.90 19.73
CA GLN A 244 24.95 7.77 20.22
C GLN A 244 25.37 6.31 20.41
N GLY A 245 24.42 5.40 20.37
CA GLY A 245 24.63 3.97 20.55
C GLY A 245 23.68 3.14 19.70
N GLU A 246 23.82 1.84 19.81
CA GLU A 246 22.95 0.90 19.12
C GLU A 246 21.53 0.96 19.70
N VAL A 247 20.53 1.11 18.82
CA VAL A 247 19.11 1.09 19.19
C VAL A 247 18.64 -0.35 19.28
N LYS A 248 18.32 -0.81 20.49
CA LYS A 248 17.93 -2.20 20.76
C LYS A 248 16.43 -2.43 20.82
N ALA A 249 15.63 -1.40 21.10
CA ALA A 249 14.19 -1.52 21.16
C ALA A 249 13.50 -0.21 20.74
N LEU A 250 12.34 -0.34 20.13
CA LEU A 250 11.44 0.74 19.76
C LEU A 250 10.06 0.52 20.38
N GLN A 251 9.43 1.60 20.85
CA GLN A 251 8.06 1.60 21.36
C GLN A 251 7.34 2.87 20.94
N LEU A 252 6.01 2.83 20.85
CA LEU A 252 5.18 3.99 20.55
C LEU A 252 4.37 4.42 21.76
N LEU A 253 4.27 5.72 21.95
CA LEU A 253 3.36 6.32 22.91
C LEU A 253 2.00 6.63 22.25
N ALA A 254 0.98 6.88 23.06
CA ALA A 254 -0.37 7.15 22.59
C ALA A 254 -0.47 8.38 21.67
N ASP A 255 0.42 9.37 21.83
CA ASP A 255 0.52 10.54 20.97
C ASP A 255 1.22 10.30 19.63
N GLY A 256 1.77 9.08 19.44
CA GLY A 256 2.56 8.68 18.29
C GLY A 256 4.02 9.10 18.35
N SER A 257 4.50 9.63 19.49
CA SER A 257 5.92 9.80 19.71
C SER A 257 6.60 8.44 19.88
N LEU A 258 7.84 8.34 19.39
CA LEU A 258 8.62 7.12 19.36
C LEU A 258 9.59 7.12 20.55
N LEU A 259 9.66 6.01 21.27
CA LEU A 259 10.71 5.75 22.24
C LEU A 259 11.76 4.82 21.61
N ALA A 260 13.02 5.22 21.70
CA ALA A 260 14.16 4.43 21.24
C ALA A 260 15.10 4.15 22.42
N LEU A 261 15.32 2.87 22.75
CA LEU A 261 16.28 2.44 23.76
C LEU A 261 17.64 2.24 23.10
N GLU A 262 18.64 2.99 23.52
CA GLU A 262 20.05 2.77 23.18
C GLU A 262 20.74 1.95 24.27
N GLU A 263 21.63 1.06 23.85
CA GLU A 263 22.35 0.17 24.77
C GLU A 263 23.51 0.89 25.49
N GLN A 264 24.36 1.62 24.76
CA GLN A 264 25.58 2.27 25.29
C GLN A 264 25.74 3.67 24.68
N PRO A 265 25.49 4.73 25.48
CA PRO A 265 25.02 4.71 26.87
C PRO A 265 23.59 4.26 26.99
N ALA A 266 23.25 3.46 28.03
CA ALA A 266 21.90 3.03 28.27
C ALA A 266 20.97 4.24 28.53
N ARG A 267 20.15 4.59 27.54
CA ARG A 267 19.23 5.72 27.61
C ARG A 267 18.02 5.50 26.69
N ILE A 268 16.94 6.17 27.00
CA ILE A 268 15.72 6.18 26.16
C ILE A 268 15.58 7.58 25.58
N LEU A 269 15.51 7.68 24.27
CA LEU A 269 15.15 8.92 23.59
C LEU A 269 13.66 8.89 23.28
N GLN A 270 12.95 9.97 23.60
CA GLN A 270 11.61 10.23 23.09
C GLN A 270 11.73 11.16 21.88
N LEU A 271 11.26 10.69 20.74
CA LEU A 271 11.28 11.40 19.48
C LEU A 271 9.85 11.78 19.05
N SER A 272 9.68 12.94 18.45
CA SER A 272 8.44 13.30 17.77
C SER A 272 8.21 12.41 16.55
N ARG A 273 7.04 12.49 15.93
CA ARG A 273 6.75 11.78 14.66
C ARG A 273 7.66 12.23 13.50
N SER A 274 8.16 13.47 13.57
CA SER A 274 9.15 14.02 12.62
C SER A 274 10.59 13.64 12.95
N GLY A 275 10.83 12.97 14.09
CA GLY A 275 12.15 12.58 14.54
C GLY A 275 12.85 13.59 15.46
N ASP A 276 12.19 14.71 15.82
CA ASP A 276 12.80 15.68 16.72
C ASP A 276 12.90 15.13 18.13
N LEU A 277 14.04 15.36 18.79
CA LEU A 277 14.24 14.93 20.17
C LEU A 277 13.38 15.74 21.13
N LEU A 278 12.48 15.07 21.85
CA LEU A 278 11.60 15.66 22.85
C LEU A 278 12.22 15.57 24.26
N THR A 279 12.74 14.39 24.61
CA THR A 279 13.42 14.18 25.91
C THR A 279 14.39 13.01 25.85
N THR A 280 15.28 12.94 26.84
CA THR A 280 16.19 11.82 27.04
C THR A 280 16.10 11.37 28.49
N LEU A 281 15.90 10.06 28.71
CA LEU A 281 15.91 9.43 30.02
C LEU A 281 17.16 8.56 30.15
N LEU A 282 17.94 8.73 31.19
CA LEU A 282 19.06 7.85 31.49
C LEU A 282 18.56 6.59 32.18
N VAL A 283 19.00 5.44 31.71
CA VAL A 283 18.75 4.14 32.35
C VAL A 283 19.90 3.86 33.28
N PRO A 284 19.68 3.78 34.61
CA PRO A 284 20.79 3.55 35.53
C PRO A 284 21.40 2.17 35.36
N ALA A 285 22.71 2.10 35.18
CA ALA A 285 23.59 0.92 35.26
C ALA A 285 22.95 -0.43 34.92
N LEU A 286 22.31 -0.55 33.74
CA LEU A 286 21.82 -1.80 33.22
C LEU A 286 22.71 -2.23 32.04
N PRO A 287 23.64 -3.18 32.24
CA PRO A 287 24.45 -3.69 31.13
C PRO A 287 23.56 -4.43 30.11
N GLU A 288 23.93 -4.28 28.84
CA GLU A 288 23.23 -4.95 27.72
C GLU A 288 21.70 -4.73 27.71
N ALA A 289 21.29 -3.48 27.94
CA ALA A 289 19.89 -3.08 27.90
C ALA A 289 19.31 -3.36 26.50
N SER A 290 18.32 -4.25 26.40
CA SER A 290 17.82 -4.76 25.12
C SER A 290 16.29 -4.72 24.97
N GLY A 291 15.55 -4.85 26.06
CA GLY A 291 14.08 -4.85 26.04
C GLY A 291 13.50 -3.55 26.58
N LEU A 292 12.49 -3.02 25.92
CA LEU A 292 11.70 -1.86 26.34
C LEU A 292 10.22 -2.17 26.21
N SER A 293 9.45 -1.96 27.28
CA SER A 293 8.00 -1.98 27.21
C SER A 293 7.38 -0.79 27.93
N VAL A 294 6.15 -0.50 27.59
CA VAL A 294 5.42 0.69 28.05
C VAL A 294 4.06 0.30 28.60
N ASN A 295 3.75 0.75 29.82
CA ASN A 295 2.41 0.71 30.36
C ASN A 295 1.89 2.14 30.53
N LEU A 296 0.82 2.48 29.78
CA LEU A 296 0.24 3.82 29.78
C LEU A 296 -0.75 3.98 30.94
N GLN A 297 -0.58 5.02 31.73
CA GLN A 297 -1.45 5.40 32.84
C GLN A 297 -1.85 6.88 32.68
N ALA A 298 -3.06 7.15 32.29
CA ALA A 298 -3.61 8.50 32.15
C ALA A 298 -2.61 9.56 31.59
N ASN A 299 -1.82 10.19 32.46
CA ASN A 299 -0.83 11.21 32.11
C ASN A 299 0.62 10.80 32.40
N LYS A 300 0.87 9.51 32.58
CA LYS A 300 2.20 8.92 32.81
C LYS A 300 2.37 7.65 32.01
N ALA A 301 3.61 7.37 31.63
CA ALA A 301 4.02 6.06 31.14
C ALA A 301 4.97 5.43 32.16
N ALA A 302 4.70 4.20 32.56
CA ALA A 302 5.68 3.36 33.22
C ALA A 302 6.46 2.64 32.11
N LEU A 303 7.78 2.84 32.10
CA LEU A 303 8.71 2.23 31.16
C LEU A 303 9.45 1.12 31.86
N PHE A 304 9.53 -0.05 31.25
CA PHE A 304 10.24 -1.19 31.80
C PHE A 304 11.38 -1.56 30.86
N VAL A 305 12.59 -1.58 31.40
CA VAL A 305 13.81 -1.91 30.66
C VAL A 305 14.38 -3.21 31.19
N SER A 306 14.62 -4.16 30.30
CA SER A 306 15.25 -5.45 30.58
C SER A 306 16.59 -5.58 29.87
N SER A 307 17.39 -6.58 30.29
CA SER A 307 18.72 -6.88 29.77
C SER A 307 18.69 -8.18 28.96
N GLU A 308 19.50 -8.29 27.93
CA GLU A 308 19.62 -9.50 27.10
C GLU A 308 19.95 -10.75 27.93
N GLN A 309 20.75 -10.63 28.96
CA GLN A 309 21.13 -11.70 29.87
C GLN A 309 20.17 -11.89 31.05
N ALA A 310 18.87 -11.77 30.83
CA ALA A 310 17.84 -12.01 31.86
C ALA A 310 18.25 -11.51 33.26
N GLY A 311 18.31 -10.20 33.41
CA GLY A 311 18.63 -9.50 34.66
C GLY A 311 17.38 -8.86 35.29
N PRO A 312 17.57 -8.16 36.45
CA PRO A 312 16.47 -7.46 37.09
C PRO A 312 15.90 -6.37 36.19
N VAL A 313 14.56 -6.35 36.06
CA VAL A 313 13.85 -5.34 35.24
C VAL A 313 13.86 -4.00 35.96
N GLN A 314 14.22 -2.92 35.27
CA GLN A 314 14.16 -1.56 35.78
C GLN A 314 12.90 -0.85 35.32
N GLN A 315 12.20 -0.23 36.27
CA GLN A 315 11.02 0.60 35.99
C GLN A 315 11.39 2.08 36.09
N LEU A 316 11.08 2.83 35.03
CA LEU A 316 11.18 4.29 34.99
C LEU A 316 9.79 4.89 34.79
N SER A 317 9.65 6.17 35.11
CA SER A 317 8.42 6.91 34.86
C SER A 317 8.66 8.08 33.91
N LEU A 318 7.82 8.21 32.91
CA LEU A 318 7.80 9.34 31.99
C LEU A 318 6.47 10.09 32.15
N SER A 319 6.56 11.39 32.44
CA SER A 319 5.37 12.25 32.44
C SER A 319 4.98 12.57 31.01
N LEU A 320 3.71 12.32 30.67
CA LEU A 320 3.18 12.60 29.34
C LEU A 320 2.40 13.91 29.37
N SER A 321 2.56 14.73 28.33
CA SER A 321 1.57 15.77 28.05
C SER A 321 0.26 15.10 27.68
N VAL A 322 -0.88 15.68 28.07
CA VAL A 322 -2.20 15.16 27.64
C VAL A 322 -2.25 15.31 26.13
N ALA A 323 -2.04 14.21 25.43
CA ALA A 323 -2.15 14.19 23.98
C ALA A 323 -3.62 14.21 23.56
N ALA A 324 -3.94 14.93 22.50
CA ALA A 324 -5.22 14.78 21.82
C ALA A 324 -5.37 13.31 21.37
N ALA A 325 -6.56 12.76 21.53
CA ALA A 325 -6.86 11.43 21.04
C ALA A 325 -6.54 11.35 19.52
N ARG A 326 -5.79 10.35 19.12
CA ARG A 326 -5.51 10.11 17.71
C ARG A 326 -6.74 9.48 17.06
N SER A 327 -7.14 9.98 15.90
CA SER A 327 -8.17 9.33 15.10
C SER A 327 -7.53 8.18 14.29
N SER A 328 -8.16 7.01 14.28
CA SER A 328 -7.85 5.98 13.30
C SER A 328 -8.27 6.46 11.91
N ARG A 329 -7.60 5.95 10.87
CA ARG A 329 -8.09 6.11 9.50
C ARG A 329 -9.46 5.45 9.37
N ALA A 330 -10.33 6.03 8.54
CA ALA A 330 -11.63 5.42 8.28
C ALA A 330 -11.43 4.06 7.57
N PRO A 331 -12.18 3.03 7.95
CA PRO A 331 -12.14 1.77 7.22
C PRO A 331 -12.53 1.97 5.76
N VAL A 332 -11.79 1.34 4.85
CA VAL A 332 -12.08 1.29 3.41
C VAL A 332 -12.49 -0.13 3.05
N VAL A 333 -13.53 -0.27 2.23
CA VAL A 333 -14.00 -1.59 1.77
C VAL A 333 -12.85 -2.30 1.05
N GLN A 334 -12.58 -3.56 1.41
CA GLN A 334 -11.57 -4.38 0.77
C GLN A 334 -12.25 -5.41 -0.13
N LEU A 335 -11.94 -5.41 -1.42
CA LEU A 335 -12.35 -6.42 -2.38
C LEU A 335 -11.14 -7.28 -2.75
N MET A 336 -11.36 -8.59 -2.88
CA MET A 336 -10.27 -9.51 -3.14
C MET A 336 -10.27 -9.93 -4.61
N PRO A 337 -9.11 -9.92 -5.29
CA PRO A 337 -8.99 -10.47 -6.63
C PRO A 337 -9.11 -12.00 -6.57
N THR A 338 -9.66 -12.59 -7.62
CA THR A 338 -9.79 -14.05 -7.73
C THR A 338 -8.96 -14.63 -8.86
N LEU A 339 -8.32 -13.77 -9.65
CA LEU A 339 -7.40 -14.13 -10.71
C LEU A 339 -6.35 -13.04 -10.87
N GLN A 340 -5.13 -13.45 -11.19
CA GLN A 340 -4.08 -12.56 -11.69
C GLN A 340 -3.47 -13.12 -12.97
N THR A 341 -2.97 -12.25 -13.84
CA THR A 341 -2.29 -12.68 -15.07
C THR A 341 -0.83 -13.04 -14.80
N GLU A 342 -0.21 -13.74 -15.73
CA GLU A 342 1.24 -13.81 -15.77
C GLU A 342 1.83 -12.40 -15.76
N ALA A 343 2.91 -12.24 -14.99
CA ALA A 343 3.60 -10.97 -14.86
C ALA A 343 4.22 -10.50 -16.19
N ALA A 344 4.34 -9.19 -16.34
CA ALA A 344 5.14 -8.60 -17.40
C ALA A 344 6.56 -9.18 -17.39
N ARG A 345 7.17 -9.34 -18.58
CA ARG A 345 8.49 -9.95 -18.70
C ARG A 345 9.61 -9.07 -18.14
N GLN A 346 9.39 -7.80 -18.14
CA GLN A 346 10.33 -6.81 -17.59
C GLN A 346 9.85 -6.36 -16.22
N ARG A 347 10.76 -5.97 -15.36
CA ARG A 347 10.44 -5.36 -14.07
C ARG A 347 10.41 -3.83 -14.21
N GLY A 348 9.76 -3.18 -13.25
CA GLY A 348 9.58 -1.75 -13.19
C GLY A 348 8.25 -1.34 -13.82
N ASP A 349 8.10 -0.07 -14.15
CA ASP A 349 6.91 0.53 -14.75
C ASP A 349 6.78 0.10 -16.23
N VAL A 350 5.98 -0.93 -16.48
CA VAL A 350 5.83 -1.58 -17.80
C VAL A 350 4.40 -1.89 -18.19
N MET A 351 3.57 -2.44 -17.30
CA MET A 351 2.16 -2.68 -17.58
C MET A 351 1.38 -1.39 -17.41
N ASP A 352 0.38 -1.15 -18.29
CA ASP A 352 -0.42 0.08 -18.25
C ASP A 352 -1.92 -0.25 -18.19
N ASP A 353 -2.56 -0.31 -19.33
CA ASP A 353 -4.01 -0.29 -19.44
C ASP A 353 -4.57 -1.62 -19.95
N PRO A 354 -5.61 -2.19 -19.30
CA PRO A 354 -6.29 -3.36 -19.79
C PRO A 354 -7.50 -3.03 -20.66
N ALA A 355 -7.87 -3.97 -21.55
CA ALA A 355 -9.17 -3.99 -22.19
C ALA A 355 -9.71 -5.42 -22.27
N VAL A 356 -11.03 -5.59 -22.13
CA VAL A 356 -11.69 -6.90 -22.22
C VAL A 356 -12.28 -7.11 -23.60
N TRP A 357 -11.80 -8.12 -24.32
CA TRP A 357 -12.44 -8.58 -25.53
C TRP A 357 -13.37 -9.76 -25.24
N HIS A 358 -14.64 -9.64 -25.65
CA HIS A 358 -15.64 -10.69 -25.49
C HIS A 358 -15.70 -11.60 -26.69
N HIS A 359 -15.47 -12.89 -26.48
CA HIS A 359 -15.69 -13.89 -27.52
C HIS A 359 -17.18 -13.96 -27.91
N PRO A 360 -17.53 -13.87 -29.22
CA PRO A 360 -18.91 -13.67 -29.65
C PRO A 360 -19.88 -14.81 -29.29
N ALA A 361 -19.36 -16.02 -29.06
CA ALA A 361 -20.20 -17.21 -28.84
C ALA A 361 -19.89 -17.97 -27.55
N LYS A 362 -18.68 -17.79 -26.96
CA LYS A 362 -18.18 -18.57 -25.83
C LYS A 362 -17.52 -17.63 -24.82
N PRO A 363 -18.28 -17.15 -23.82
CA PRO A 363 -17.77 -16.20 -22.84
C PRO A 363 -16.44 -16.62 -22.19
N GLU A 364 -16.26 -17.92 -21.95
CA GLU A 364 -15.07 -18.51 -21.35
C GLU A 364 -13.81 -18.45 -22.24
N LEU A 365 -13.94 -18.07 -23.50
CA LEU A 365 -12.84 -17.82 -24.44
C LEU A 365 -12.58 -16.32 -24.66
N SER A 366 -13.21 -15.45 -23.89
CA SER A 366 -12.89 -14.03 -23.85
C SER A 366 -11.45 -13.79 -23.42
N LEU A 367 -10.88 -12.64 -23.78
CA LEU A 367 -9.49 -12.32 -23.58
C LEU A 367 -9.34 -11.01 -22.82
N ILE A 368 -8.25 -10.91 -22.08
CA ILE A 368 -7.77 -9.67 -21.49
C ILE A 368 -6.58 -9.19 -22.31
N LEU A 369 -6.66 -7.99 -22.80
CA LEU A 369 -5.57 -7.29 -23.46
C LEU A 369 -4.88 -6.42 -22.41
N GLY A 370 -3.55 -6.38 -22.40
CA GLY A 370 -2.78 -5.51 -21.51
C GLY A 370 -1.67 -4.82 -22.31
N THR A 371 -1.58 -3.52 -22.20
CA THR A 371 -0.50 -2.76 -22.83
C THR A 371 0.78 -2.86 -22.02
N ASP A 372 1.91 -2.93 -22.72
CA ASP A 372 3.26 -2.92 -22.16
C ASP A 372 4.00 -1.69 -22.70
N LYS A 373 4.32 -0.74 -21.81
CA LYS A 373 5.03 0.52 -22.11
C LYS A 373 6.43 0.31 -22.71
N ARG A 374 6.92 -0.94 -22.76
CA ARG A 374 8.27 -1.29 -23.24
C ARG A 374 8.26 -2.24 -24.42
N ALA A 375 7.18 -3.01 -24.62
CA ALA A 375 7.17 -4.10 -25.59
C ALA A 375 6.00 -4.05 -26.59
N GLY A 376 4.78 -3.72 -26.18
CA GLY A 376 3.63 -3.71 -27.05
C GLY A 376 2.33 -4.16 -26.40
N LEU A 377 1.66 -5.18 -26.96
CA LEU A 377 0.40 -5.68 -26.44
C LEU A 377 0.55 -7.15 -26.03
N ASP A 378 0.24 -7.44 -24.79
CA ASP A 378 0.10 -8.79 -24.26
C ASP A 378 -1.40 -9.18 -24.25
N VAL A 379 -1.67 -10.46 -24.53
CA VAL A 379 -3.03 -10.99 -24.55
C VAL A 379 -3.08 -12.20 -23.63
N TYR A 380 -4.05 -12.19 -22.72
CA TYR A 380 -4.21 -13.24 -21.71
C TYR A 380 -5.57 -13.93 -21.84
N ASN A 381 -5.60 -15.22 -21.51
CA ASN A 381 -6.84 -15.95 -21.33
C ASN A 381 -7.42 -15.74 -19.92
N LEU A 382 -8.61 -16.28 -19.66
CA LEU A 382 -9.27 -16.20 -18.35
C LEU A 382 -8.72 -17.17 -17.29
N GLN A 383 -7.60 -17.81 -17.57
CA GLN A 383 -6.74 -18.51 -16.60
C GLN A 383 -5.54 -17.65 -16.19
N GLY A 384 -5.41 -16.44 -16.76
CA GLY A 384 -4.30 -15.53 -16.54
C GLY A 384 -3.05 -15.84 -17.37
N GLU A 385 -3.11 -16.85 -18.25
CA GLU A 385 -1.98 -17.25 -19.08
C GLU A 385 -1.85 -16.34 -20.30
N ARG A 386 -0.62 -15.89 -20.61
CA ARG A 386 -0.32 -15.10 -21.81
C ARG A 386 -0.39 -15.97 -23.04
N VAL A 387 -1.42 -15.78 -23.87
CA VAL A 387 -1.64 -16.57 -25.10
C VAL A 387 -1.07 -15.92 -26.35
N GLN A 388 -0.86 -14.60 -26.36
CA GLN A 388 -0.25 -13.89 -27.47
C GLN A 388 0.54 -12.67 -26.98
N GLN A 389 1.58 -12.28 -27.73
CA GLN A 389 2.32 -11.04 -27.56
C GLN A 389 2.57 -10.39 -28.92
N LEU A 390 2.29 -9.09 -29.05
CA LEU A 390 2.46 -8.32 -30.27
C LEU A 390 3.48 -7.20 -30.02
N PRO A 391 4.74 -7.41 -30.40
CA PRO A 391 5.83 -6.47 -30.14
C PRO A 391 5.84 -5.32 -31.15
N VAL A 392 5.00 -4.32 -30.93
CA VAL A 392 4.80 -3.18 -31.84
C VAL A 392 5.44 -1.88 -31.39
N GLY A 393 6.01 -1.83 -30.19
CA GLY A 393 6.60 -0.65 -29.58
C GLY A 393 5.89 -0.25 -28.28
N ARG A 394 6.16 0.97 -27.78
CA ARG A 394 5.66 1.46 -26.50
C ARG A 394 4.20 1.85 -26.60
N LEU A 395 3.33 0.99 -26.10
CA LEU A 395 1.90 1.28 -25.98
C LEU A 395 1.58 1.91 -24.61
N ASN A 396 0.53 2.74 -24.57
CA ASN A 396 -0.08 3.27 -23.35
C ASN A 396 -1.47 2.64 -23.17
N ASN A 397 -2.55 3.31 -23.57
CA ASN A 397 -3.91 2.78 -23.41
C ASN A 397 -4.36 1.90 -24.57
N VAL A 398 -5.36 1.04 -24.32
CA VAL A 398 -6.01 0.21 -25.33
C VAL A 398 -7.52 0.15 -25.08
N ASP A 399 -8.33 0.18 -26.13
CA ASP A 399 -9.79 -0.06 -26.04
C ASP A 399 -10.27 -0.93 -27.22
N VAL A 400 -11.44 -1.58 -27.06
CA VAL A 400 -11.99 -2.55 -28.01
C VAL A 400 -13.38 -2.13 -28.46
N ARG A 401 -13.64 -2.24 -29.78
CA ARG A 401 -14.99 -2.15 -30.36
C ARG A 401 -15.23 -3.29 -31.34
N TYR A 402 -16.51 -3.57 -31.61
CA TYR A 402 -16.97 -4.80 -32.26
C TYR A 402 -17.55 -4.54 -33.65
N ASN A 403 -17.47 -5.55 -34.52
CA ASN A 403 -18.14 -5.59 -35.84
C ASN A 403 -17.75 -4.48 -36.81
N LEU A 404 -16.48 -4.08 -36.86
CA LEU A 404 -15.99 -3.12 -37.83
C LEU A 404 -15.63 -3.81 -39.14
N SER A 405 -15.95 -3.17 -40.28
CA SER A 405 -15.66 -3.73 -41.60
C SER A 405 -14.17 -3.48 -41.99
N TRP A 406 -13.42 -4.55 -42.19
CA TRP A 406 -12.05 -4.52 -42.68
C TRP A 406 -11.79 -5.68 -43.64
N GLN A 407 -11.12 -5.40 -44.77
CA GLN A 407 -10.88 -6.40 -45.84
C GLN A 407 -12.12 -7.17 -46.27
N GLY A 408 -13.28 -6.48 -46.30
CA GLY A 408 -14.57 -7.05 -46.72
C GLY A 408 -15.19 -8.04 -45.73
N ARG A 409 -14.69 -8.09 -44.46
CA ARG A 409 -15.23 -8.91 -43.39
C ARG A 409 -15.44 -8.07 -42.13
N ALA A 410 -16.33 -8.52 -41.25
CA ALA A 410 -16.46 -7.96 -39.92
C ALA A 410 -15.33 -8.49 -39.03
N HIS A 411 -14.67 -7.58 -38.35
CA HIS A 411 -13.67 -7.87 -37.34
C HIS A 411 -13.99 -7.05 -36.08
N ASP A 412 -13.55 -7.55 -34.92
CA ASP A 412 -13.45 -6.73 -33.76
C ASP A 412 -12.10 -6.00 -33.82
N LEU A 413 -12.03 -4.82 -33.25
CA LEU A 413 -10.88 -3.94 -33.36
C LEU A 413 -10.41 -3.48 -31.99
N ALA A 414 -9.15 -3.73 -31.66
CA ALA A 414 -8.45 -3.06 -30.59
C ALA A 414 -7.62 -1.92 -31.16
N VAL A 415 -7.64 -0.78 -30.49
CA VAL A 415 -6.82 0.39 -30.83
C VAL A 415 -6.03 0.80 -29.60
N ALA A 416 -4.73 1.02 -29.77
CA ALA A 416 -3.85 1.44 -28.70
C ALA A 416 -3.06 2.70 -29.10
N SER A 417 -2.73 3.55 -28.13
CA SER A 417 -1.84 4.70 -28.35
C SER A 417 -0.39 4.23 -28.37
N LEU A 418 0.34 4.54 -29.45
CA LEU A 418 1.73 4.18 -29.64
C LEU A 418 2.63 5.41 -29.47
N ARG A 419 3.40 5.41 -28.38
CA ARG A 419 4.24 6.54 -27.96
C ARG A 419 5.49 6.73 -28.81
N ASP A 420 5.92 5.71 -29.55
CA ASP A 420 7.17 5.79 -30.33
C ASP A 420 7.12 6.80 -31.48
N ASP A 421 5.97 6.96 -32.10
CA ASP A 421 5.77 7.85 -33.23
C ASP A 421 4.47 8.66 -33.17
N ASN A 422 3.84 8.75 -31.98
CA ASN A 422 2.60 9.46 -31.73
C ASN A 422 1.48 9.03 -32.68
N SER A 423 1.25 7.72 -32.80
CA SER A 423 0.25 7.14 -33.68
C SER A 423 -0.74 6.24 -32.92
N LEU A 424 -1.84 5.92 -33.59
CA LEU A 424 -2.78 4.89 -33.13
C LEU A 424 -2.35 3.57 -33.77
N GLN A 425 -2.08 2.55 -32.96
CA GLN A 425 -1.81 1.19 -33.40
C GLN A 425 -3.11 0.41 -33.39
N LEU A 426 -3.43 -0.28 -34.50
CA LEU A 426 -4.66 -1.04 -34.67
C LEU A 426 -4.38 -2.53 -34.72
N PHE A 427 -5.28 -3.31 -34.09
CA PHE A 427 -5.23 -4.77 -34.10
C PHE A 427 -6.63 -5.30 -34.46
N ALA A 428 -6.72 -6.06 -35.55
CA ALA A 428 -7.93 -6.78 -35.90
C ALA A 428 -8.00 -8.09 -35.12
N ILE A 429 -9.13 -8.36 -34.47
CA ILE A 429 -9.37 -9.57 -33.69
C ILE A 429 -10.29 -10.48 -34.51
N ASP A 430 -9.84 -11.69 -34.77
CA ASP A 430 -10.64 -12.68 -35.50
C ASP A 430 -11.62 -13.43 -34.57
N ASN A 431 -12.51 -14.23 -35.12
CA ASN A 431 -13.51 -14.98 -34.37
C ASN A 431 -12.94 -16.05 -33.41
N ASN A 432 -11.63 -16.32 -33.46
CA ASN A 432 -10.93 -17.23 -32.56
C ASN A 432 -10.17 -16.47 -31.47
N GLY A 433 -10.25 -15.14 -31.46
CA GLY A 433 -9.52 -14.30 -30.52
C GLY A 433 -8.05 -14.06 -30.91
N VAL A 434 -7.64 -14.38 -32.13
CA VAL A 434 -6.29 -14.07 -32.58
C VAL A 434 -6.21 -12.61 -33.04
N LEU A 435 -5.28 -11.86 -32.47
CA LEU A 435 -5.03 -10.48 -32.82
C LEU A 435 -4.01 -10.39 -33.95
N HIS A 436 -4.31 -9.56 -34.94
CA HIS A 436 -3.45 -9.32 -36.09
C HIS A 436 -3.13 -7.82 -36.18
N ASN A 437 -1.89 -7.45 -36.41
CA ASN A 437 -1.52 -6.06 -36.66
C ASN A 437 -2.27 -5.54 -37.90
N ALA A 438 -3.11 -4.56 -37.71
CA ALA A 438 -3.96 -3.98 -38.75
C ALA A 438 -3.47 -2.59 -39.24
N GLY A 439 -2.24 -2.20 -38.85
CA GLY A 439 -1.60 -0.97 -39.29
C GLY A 439 -1.67 0.14 -38.24
N LYS A 440 -1.34 1.36 -38.70
CA LYS A 440 -1.25 2.56 -37.86
C LYS A 440 -1.99 3.73 -38.50
N ILE A 441 -2.47 4.64 -37.65
CA ILE A 441 -3.00 5.93 -38.04
C ILE A 441 -2.14 7.00 -37.36
N ALA A 442 -1.52 7.88 -38.15
CA ALA A 442 -0.76 9.00 -37.63
C ALA A 442 -1.68 10.03 -36.99
N THR A 443 -1.27 10.61 -35.87
CA THR A 443 -1.95 11.72 -35.21
C THR A 443 -1.13 13.01 -35.32
N ALA A 444 -1.70 14.15 -34.93
CA ALA A 444 -0.98 15.40 -34.80
C ALA A 444 -0.44 15.64 -33.37
N MET A 445 -0.61 14.67 -32.47
CA MET A 445 -0.15 14.72 -31.09
C MET A 445 1.37 14.86 -31.03
N THR A 446 1.84 15.56 -30.00
CA THR A 446 3.27 15.72 -29.74
C THR A 446 3.78 14.76 -28.69
N GLU A 447 2.90 14.36 -27.78
CA GLU A 447 3.20 13.46 -26.67
C GLU A 447 1.96 12.63 -26.36
N ILE A 448 1.62 11.72 -27.28
CA ILE A 448 0.41 10.87 -27.21
C ILE A 448 0.38 10.07 -25.91
N TYR A 449 -0.83 9.94 -25.34
CA TYR A 449 -1.00 9.32 -24.02
C TYR A 449 -2.25 8.44 -23.99
N GLY A 450 -3.31 8.82 -23.26
CA GLY A 450 -4.53 8.04 -23.13
C GLY A 450 -5.40 7.98 -24.37
N LEU A 451 -6.26 6.96 -24.46
CA LEU A 451 -7.28 6.85 -25.50
C LEU A 451 -8.51 6.08 -25.05
N CYS A 452 -9.63 6.30 -25.75
CA CYS A 452 -10.81 5.47 -25.70
C CYS A 452 -11.59 5.50 -27.02
N LEU A 453 -12.35 4.46 -27.30
CA LEU A 453 -13.16 4.33 -28.50
C LEU A 453 -14.61 4.78 -28.25
N TYR A 454 -15.25 5.27 -29.29
CA TYR A 454 -16.65 5.67 -29.29
C TYR A 454 -17.37 5.14 -30.55
N GLN A 455 -18.50 4.50 -30.36
CA GLN A 455 -19.41 4.16 -31.45
C GLN A 455 -20.69 5.02 -31.35
N SER A 456 -20.91 5.87 -32.34
CA SER A 456 -22.12 6.70 -32.36
C SER A 456 -23.36 5.85 -32.58
N ALA A 457 -24.30 5.88 -31.64
CA ALA A 457 -25.59 5.20 -31.76
C ALA A 457 -26.43 5.74 -32.90
N ASP A 458 -26.29 7.04 -33.24
CA ASP A 458 -27.08 7.70 -34.29
C ASP A 458 -26.57 7.37 -35.69
N SER A 459 -25.28 7.35 -35.92
CA SER A 459 -24.68 7.16 -37.25
C SER A 459 -24.05 5.80 -37.49
N GLY A 460 -23.79 5.04 -36.43
CA GLY A 460 -23.03 3.80 -36.48
C GLY A 460 -21.52 3.99 -36.74
N ASN A 461 -21.07 5.22 -36.87
CA ASN A 461 -19.65 5.53 -37.11
C ASN A 461 -18.82 5.27 -35.87
N HIS A 462 -17.57 4.84 -36.08
CA HIS A 462 -16.59 4.61 -35.02
C HIS A 462 -15.60 5.77 -34.95
N TYR A 463 -15.25 6.13 -33.73
CA TYR A 463 -14.30 7.19 -33.43
C TYR A 463 -13.31 6.73 -32.36
N VAL A 464 -12.14 7.35 -32.33
CA VAL A 464 -11.22 7.28 -31.23
C VAL A 464 -11.01 8.69 -30.67
N PHE A 465 -11.14 8.81 -29.36
CA PHE A 465 -10.61 9.94 -28.63
C PHE A 465 -9.21 9.59 -28.17
N VAL A 466 -8.27 10.45 -28.41
CA VAL A 466 -6.89 10.30 -27.99
C VAL A 466 -6.41 11.60 -27.40
N ASN A 467 -5.71 11.53 -26.30
CA ASN A 467 -5.21 12.71 -25.61
C ASN A 467 -3.67 12.80 -25.64
N ASP A 468 -3.18 13.96 -25.27
CA ASP A 468 -1.76 14.22 -25.12
C ASP A 468 -1.53 14.99 -23.80
N LYS A 469 -0.31 14.91 -23.29
CA LYS A 469 0.06 15.46 -21.97
C LYS A 469 -0.14 16.96 -21.81
N SER A 470 -0.39 17.69 -22.90
CA SER A 470 -0.70 19.13 -22.88
C SER A 470 -2.17 19.46 -22.54
N GLY A 471 -3.02 18.45 -22.37
CA GLY A 471 -4.45 18.62 -22.19
C GLY A 471 -5.26 18.59 -23.50
N LEU A 472 -4.61 18.46 -24.66
CA LEU A 472 -5.28 18.35 -25.95
C LEU A 472 -5.91 16.96 -26.09
N ILE A 473 -7.17 16.91 -26.57
CA ILE A 473 -7.89 15.67 -26.87
C ILE A 473 -8.39 15.78 -28.31
N GLU A 474 -8.01 14.85 -29.17
CA GLU A 474 -8.44 14.79 -30.57
C GLU A 474 -9.41 13.64 -30.81
N GLN A 475 -10.45 13.90 -31.57
CA GLN A 475 -11.42 12.90 -32.01
C GLN A 475 -11.20 12.57 -33.47
N TYR A 476 -10.81 11.31 -33.74
CA TYR A 476 -10.65 10.80 -35.10
C TYR A 476 -11.79 9.88 -35.48
N GLN A 477 -12.41 10.12 -36.65
CA GLN A 477 -13.33 9.17 -37.25
C GLN A 477 -12.54 8.05 -37.90
N LEU A 478 -12.82 6.81 -37.53
CA LEU A 478 -12.22 5.62 -38.12
C LEU A 478 -13.00 5.18 -39.37
N SER A 479 -12.30 4.83 -40.42
CA SER A 479 -12.84 4.24 -41.64
C SER A 479 -11.84 3.28 -42.28
N SER A 480 -12.28 2.42 -43.17
CA SER A 480 -11.39 1.56 -43.95
C SER A 480 -11.72 1.68 -45.45
N ASP A 481 -10.69 1.75 -46.28
CA ASP A 481 -10.81 1.67 -47.74
C ASP A 481 -10.90 0.23 -48.25
N GLY A 482 -11.05 -0.72 -47.34
CA GLY A 482 -11.06 -2.15 -47.61
C GLY A 482 -9.69 -2.83 -47.48
N SER A 483 -8.60 -2.07 -47.45
CA SER A 483 -7.23 -2.59 -47.27
C SER A 483 -6.55 -1.96 -46.09
N ASN A 484 -6.71 -0.66 -45.91
CA ASN A 484 -6.03 0.12 -44.87
C ASN A 484 -7.07 0.86 -44.02
N TRP A 485 -6.70 1.03 -42.75
CA TRP A 485 -7.41 1.91 -41.84
C TRP A 485 -7.02 3.37 -42.07
N GLN A 486 -7.98 4.25 -41.93
CA GLN A 486 -7.82 5.69 -42.05
C GLN A 486 -8.48 6.39 -40.86
N GLY A 487 -7.81 7.42 -40.33
CA GLY A 487 -8.34 8.28 -39.28
C GLY A 487 -8.49 9.71 -39.82
N ARG A 488 -9.68 10.26 -39.73
CA ARG A 488 -9.94 11.67 -40.10
C ARG A 488 -10.20 12.46 -38.83
N LEU A 489 -9.34 13.42 -38.51
CA LEU A 489 -9.58 14.36 -37.41
C LEU A 489 -10.88 15.12 -37.65
N VAL A 490 -11.80 15.04 -36.70
CA VAL A 490 -13.13 15.66 -36.79
C VAL A 490 -13.33 16.76 -35.76
N ARG A 491 -12.67 16.66 -34.60
CA ARG A 491 -12.83 17.62 -33.52
C ARG A 491 -11.63 17.58 -32.57
N SER A 492 -11.34 18.73 -31.93
CA SER A 492 -10.37 18.83 -30.83
C SER A 492 -11.06 19.43 -29.61
N LEU A 493 -10.73 18.89 -28.45
CA LEU A 493 -11.18 19.31 -27.11
C LEU A 493 -9.96 19.71 -26.29
N GLN A 494 -10.18 20.39 -25.19
CA GLN A 494 -9.09 20.83 -24.30
C GLN A 494 -9.52 20.74 -22.85
N VAL A 495 -8.65 20.17 -22.02
CA VAL A 495 -8.66 20.28 -20.54
C VAL A 495 -7.45 21.11 -20.10
N PRO A 496 -7.45 21.66 -18.87
CA PRO A 496 -6.38 22.56 -18.42
C PRO A 496 -4.99 21.94 -18.27
N SER A 497 -4.90 20.67 -17.89
CA SER A 497 -3.64 19.95 -17.64
C SER A 497 -3.68 18.54 -18.23
N GLN A 498 -2.73 17.70 -17.87
CA GLN A 498 -2.55 16.34 -18.39
C GLN A 498 -3.78 15.46 -18.14
N PRO A 499 -4.42 14.90 -19.17
CA PRO A 499 -5.42 13.84 -19.04
C PRO A 499 -4.81 12.49 -19.40
N GLU A 500 -5.35 11.42 -18.83
CA GLU A 500 -5.04 10.07 -19.27
C GLU A 500 -6.31 9.24 -19.53
N GLY A 501 -6.91 8.67 -18.50
CA GLY A 501 -8.06 7.79 -18.65
C GLY A 501 -9.25 8.45 -19.32
N CYS A 502 -9.88 7.76 -20.24
CA CYS A 502 -11.18 8.18 -20.78
C CYS A 502 -12.10 7.00 -21.08
N VAL A 503 -13.40 7.26 -21.10
CA VAL A 503 -14.41 6.30 -21.53
C VAL A 503 -15.58 6.99 -22.21
N ALA A 504 -16.11 6.38 -23.28
CA ALA A 504 -17.28 6.88 -23.96
C ALA A 504 -18.52 6.02 -23.68
N ASP A 505 -19.61 6.68 -23.29
CA ASP A 505 -20.95 6.08 -23.27
C ASP A 505 -21.54 6.14 -24.67
N ASP A 506 -21.42 5.05 -25.39
CA ASP A 506 -21.88 4.92 -26.78
C ASP A 506 -23.39 5.16 -26.91
N LYS A 507 -24.19 4.78 -25.90
CA LYS A 507 -25.65 4.90 -25.90
C LYS A 507 -26.13 6.32 -25.69
N ARG A 508 -25.46 7.06 -24.79
CA ARG A 508 -25.84 8.43 -24.42
C ARG A 508 -25.06 9.49 -25.17
N GLY A 509 -24.01 9.10 -25.90
CA GLY A 509 -23.13 10.00 -26.62
C GLY A 509 -22.37 10.95 -25.68
N ILE A 510 -21.82 10.40 -24.59
CA ILE A 510 -21.06 11.14 -23.56
C ILE A 510 -19.63 10.61 -23.54
N LEU A 511 -18.66 11.51 -23.44
CA LEU A 511 -17.26 11.23 -23.17
C LEU A 511 -16.93 11.68 -21.75
N PHE A 512 -16.32 10.81 -20.96
CA PHE A 512 -15.69 11.14 -19.67
C PHE A 512 -14.18 11.09 -19.84
N VAL A 513 -13.48 12.05 -19.24
CA VAL A 513 -12.02 12.17 -19.31
C VAL A 513 -11.48 12.51 -17.91
N GLY A 514 -10.50 11.76 -17.44
CA GLY A 514 -9.72 12.07 -16.25
C GLY A 514 -8.64 13.10 -16.59
N GLU A 515 -8.64 14.24 -15.89
CA GLU A 515 -7.52 15.18 -15.79
C GLU A 515 -6.81 14.85 -14.48
N GLU A 516 -5.61 14.26 -14.55
CA GLU A 516 -4.95 13.54 -13.46
C GLU A 516 -5.01 14.25 -12.11
N ASP A 517 -4.54 15.51 -12.06
CA ASP A 517 -4.41 16.28 -10.80
C ASP A 517 -5.67 17.06 -10.42
N GLN A 518 -6.74 17.06 -11.22
CA GLN A 518 -7.77 18.08 -11.06
C GLN A 518 -9.19 17.54 -11.00
N ALA A 519 -9.63 16.78 -12.03
CA ALA A 519 -11.06 16.53 -12.19
C ALA A 519 -11.37 15.42 -13.20
N ILE A 520 -12.60 14.90 -13.13
CA ILE A 520 -13.21 14.17 -14.24
C ILE A 520 -14.09 15.13 -15.02
N TRP A 521 -13.86 15.20 -16.32
CA TRP A 521 -14.56 16.03 -17.28
C TRP A 521 -15.61 15.23 -18.03
N ARG A 522 -16.72 15.89 -18.36
CA ARG A 522 -17.79 15.38 -19.22
C ARG A 522 -17.88 16.24 -20.48
N PHE A 523 -17.89 15.58 -21.64
CA PHE A 523 -18.14 16.18 -22.95
C PHE A 523 -19.26 15.44 -23.67
N ALA A 524 -19.92 16.09 -24.64
CA ALA A 524 -20.71 15.37 -25.63
C ALA A 524 -19.78 14.65 -26.60
N ALA A 525 -20.04 13.39 -26.96
CA ALA A 525 -19.14 12.58 -27.79
C ALA A 525 -19.40 12.71 -29.32
N ALA A 526 -20.55 13.27 -29.75
CA ALA A 526 -20.85 13.45 -31.18
C ALA A 526 -19.81 14.35 -31.85
N ALA A 527 -19.43 14.01 -33.09
CA ALA A 527 -18.34 14.69 -33.82
C ALA A 527 -18.62 16.17 -34.15
N ASP A 528 -19.89 16.56 -34.19
CA ASP A 528 -20.37 17.92 -34.46
C ASP A 528 -20.82 18.67 -33.17
N ALA A 529 -20.66 18.05 -32.00
CA ALA A 529 -21.04 18.66 -30.73
C ALA A 529 -20.10 19.80 -30.31
N ALA A 530 -20.52 20.59 -29.32
CA ALA A 530 -19.70 21.63 -28.73
C ALA A 530 -18.39 21.08 -28.13
N THR A 531 -17.33 21.89 -28.17
CA THR A 531 -16.00 21.52 -27.66
C THR A 531 -15.83 21.83 -26.17
N THR A 532 -16.82 22.46 -25.55
CA THR A 532 -16.79 22.80 -24.11
C THR A 532 -17.20 21.62 -23.26
N GLY A 533 -16.38 21.29 -22.26
CA GLY A 533 -16.66 20.29 -21.25
C GLY A 533 -17.11 20.88 -19.92
N GLU A 534 -17.57 20.02 -19.03
CA GLU A 534 -17.96 20.30 -17.67
C GLU A 534 -17.13 19.45 -16.71
N ALA A 535 -16.45 20.03 -15.73
CA ALA A 535 -15.81 19.29 -14.65
C ALA A 535 -16.87 18.82 -13.66
N ILE A 536 -17.18 17.52 -13.67
CA ILE A 536 -18.28 16.91 -12.91
C ILE A 536 -17.87 16.39 -11.53
N LEU A 537 -16.62 15.94 -11.39
CA LEU A 537 -16.02 15.47 -10.14
C LEU A 537 -14.65 16.12 -10.00
N ARG A 538 -14.27 16.49 -8.79
CA ARG A 538 -12.97 17.13 -8.52
C ARG A 538 -12.19 16.35 -7.51
N VAL A 539 -10.86 16.38 -7.65
CA VAL A 539 -9.93 15.93 -6.61
C VAL A 539 -10.26 16.65 -5.31
N ASP A 540 -10.48 15.91 -4.24
CA ASP A 540 -10.82 16.41 -2.90
C ASP A 540 -9.68 16.24 -1.89
N GLY A 541 -8.62 15.50 -2.26
CA GLY A 541 -7.46 15.21 -1.42
C GLY A 541 -7.70 14.19 -0.30
N GLU A 542 -8.87 13.55 -0.26
CA GLU A 542 -9.23 12.56 0.75
C GLU A 542 -9.63 11.22 0.14
N ARG A 543 -10.63 11.21 -0.73
CA ARG A 543 -11.16 10.01 -1.37
C ARG A 543 -10.74 9.92 -2.83
N LEU A 544 -11.06 10.93 -3.62
CA LEU A 544 -10.51 11.11 -4.96
C LEU A 544 -9.29 12.02 -4.83
N VAL A 545 -8.12 11.44 -4.92
CA VAL A 545 -6.86 12.18 -4.86
C VAL A 545 -6.29 12.35 -6.27
N ASP A 546 -5.19 13.09 -6.38
CA ASP A 546 -4.40 13.23 -7.59
C ASP A 546 -3.97 11.89 -8.19
N ASP A 547 -3.58 11.93 -9.45
CA ASP A 547 -3.40 10.81 -10.36
C ASP A 547 -4.72 10.05 -10.59
N ILE A 548 -5.69 10.75 -11.24
CA ILE A 548 -6.91 10.12 -11.79
C ILE A 548 -6.51 9.42 -13.08
N GLU A 549 -6.38 8.10 -13.01
CA GLU A 549 -5.87 7.28 -14.09
C GLU A 549 -7.00 6.54 -14.84
N GLY A 550 -7.07 5.23 -14.75
CA GLY A 550 -8.09 4.44 -15.44
C GLY A 550 -9.53 4.85 -15.12
N ILE A 551 -10.36 4.99 -16.16
CA ILE A 551 -11.80 5.25 -16.06
C ILE A 551 -12.57 4.30 -16.96
N ALA A 552 -13.56 3.58 -16.39
CA ALA A 552 -14.43 2.69 -17.14
C ALA A 552 -15.91 2.88 -16.81
N LEU A 553 -16.79 2.39 -17.67
CA LEU A 553 -18.23 2.38 -17.48
C LEU A 553 -18.76 0.98 -17.23
N ALA A 554 -19.54 0.82 -16.17
CA ALA A 554 -20.28 -0.38 -15.84
C ALA A 554 -21.77 -0.15 -15.98
N GLU A 555 -22.49 -1.06 -16.65
CA GLU A 555 -23.94 -1.04 -16.74
C GLU A 555 -24.54 -2.22 -15.98
N HIS A 556 -25.45 -1.96 -15.04
CA HIS A 556 -26.13 -3.01 -14.32
C HIS A 556 -27.58 -2.61 -14.00
N ASN A 557 -28.55 -3.46 -14.40
CA ASN A 557 -29.97 -3.26 -14.13
C ASN A 557 -30.51 -1.88 -14.55
N GLY A 558 -30.02 -1.36 -15.68
CA GLY A 558 -30.44 -0.05 -16.23
C GLY A 558 -29.74 1.16 -15.59
N ASN A 559 -28.91 0.96 -14.59
CA ASN A 559 -28.00 1.99 -14.03
C ASN A 559 -26.65 1.93 -14.74
N SER A 560 -26.02 3.08 -14.85
CA SER A 560 -24.65 3.19 -15.34
C SER A 560 -23.78 3.80 -14.25
N TYR A 561 -22.62 3.22 -14.07
CA TYR A 561 -21.63 3.61 -13.06
C TYR A 561 -20.30 3.97 -13.73
N LEU A 562 -19.68 5.01 -13.24
CA LEU A 562 -18.33 5.39 -13.60
C LEU A 562 -17.38 4.80 -12.54
N VAL A 563 -16.46 3.95 -12.95
CA VAL A 563 -15.44 3.34 -12.12
C VAL A 563 -14.13 4.06 -12.38
N VAL A 564 -13.47 4.51 -11.33
CA VAL A 564 -12.32 5.42 -11.41
C VAL A 564 -11.18 4.89 -10.54
N SER A 565 -9.97 4.86 -11.09
CA SER A 565 -8.74 4.67 -10.33
C SER A 565 -8.29 6.00 -9.73
N SER A 566 -8.09 6.04 -8.42
CA SER A 566 -7.44 7.11 -7.66
C SER A 566 -6.06 6.59 -7.25
N GLN A 567 -5.09 6.71 -8.15
CA GLN A 567 -3.78 6.05 -8.02
C GLN A 567 -3.02 6.55 -6.80
N GLY A 568 -3.02 7.86 -6.52
CA GLY A 568 -2.24 8.44 -5.44
C GLY A 568 -2.60 7.97 -4.02
N ASN A 569 -3.70 7.22 -3.85
CA ASN A 569 -4.05 6.56 -2.57
C ASN A 569 -4.38 5.07 -2.71
N ASP A 570 -4.04 4.44 -3.83
CA ASP A 570 -4.25 3.02 -4.13
C ASP A 570 -5.73 2.61 -3.93
N SER A 571 -6.69 3.45 -4.39
CA SER A 571 -8.12 3.18 -4.20
C SER A 571 -8.93 3.38 -5.47
N TYR A 572 -10.17 2.92 -5.43
CA TYR A 572 -11.12 2.99 -6.53
C TYR A 572 -12.43 3.60 -6.04
N LEU A 573 -13.04 4.41 -6.88
CA LEU A 573 -14.34 5.00 -6.60
C LEU A 573 -15.35 4.61 -7.67
N ILE A 574 -16.59 4.44 -7.23
CA ILE A 574 -17.72 4.22 -8.13
C ILE A 574 -18.71 5.34 -7.93
N TYR A 575 -19.04 6.02 -9.04
CA TYR A 575 -20.03 7.08 -9.10
C TYR A 575 -21.18 6.70 -10.01
N ASP A 576 -22.38 7.27 -9.81
CA ASP A 576 -23.40 7.26 -10.85
C ASP A 576 -22.85 7.97 -12.10
N ALA A 577 -23.01 7.39 -13.28
CA ALA A 577 -22.59 8.02 -14.54
C ALA A 577 -23.60 9.06 -15.05
N ALA A 578 -24.46 9.57 -14.18
CA ALA A 578 -25.48 10.58 -14.46
C ALA A 578 -25.61 11.56 -13.28
N PRO A 579 -26.01 12.81 -13.54
CA PRO A 579 -26.19 13.80 -12.46
C PRO A 579 -27.12 13.29 -11.35
N PRO A 580 -26.79 13.50 -10.06
CA PRO A 580 -25.72 14.39 -9.57
C PRO A 580 -24.33 13.73 -9.46
N TYR A 581 -24.05 12.60 -10.13
CA TYR A 581 -22.78 11.86 -10.05
C TYR A 581 -22.47 11.42 -8.63
N ALA A 582 -23.48 10.86 -7.96
CA ALA A 582 -23.35 10.46 -6.56
C ALA A 582 -22.32 9.34 -6.42
N GLU A 583 -21.44 9.47 -5.42
CA GLU A 583 -20.55 8.39 -5.03
C GLU A 583 -21.36 7.22 -4.45
N ARG A 584 -21.05 6.01 -4.88
CA ARG A 584 -21.71 4.76 -4.49
C ARG A 584 -20.80 3.85 -3.67
N LEU A 585 -19.51 3.86 -3.96
CA LEU A 585 -18.55 3.01 -3.28
C LEU A 585 -17.15 3.61 -3.37
N HIS A 586 -16.40 3.51 -2.26
CA HIS A 586 -14.97 3.72 -2.19
C HIS A 586 -14.35 2.43 -1.66
N PHE A 587 -13.39 1.85 -2.39
CA PHE A 587 -12.80 0.56 -2.05
C PHE A 587 -11.34 0.46 -2.47
N ARG A 588 -10.66 -0.56 -1.93
CA ARG A 588 -9.34 -1.01 -2.37
C ARG A 588 -9.40 -2.46 -2.79
N ILE A 589 -8.44 -2.89 -3.59
CA ILE A 589 -8.23 -4.29 -3.90
C ILE A 589 -7.14 -4.79 -2.95
N GLY A 590 -7.53 -5.68 -2.05
CA GLY A 590 -6.65 -6.22 -1.02
C GLY A 590 -6.24 -7.66 -1.29
N THR A 591 -5.34 -8.16 -0.49
CA THR A 591 -4.76 -9.52 -0.61
C THR A 591 -5.81 -10.62 -0.49
N ASN A 592 -5.73 -11.61 -1.36
CA ASN A 592 -6.44 -12.89 -1.27
C ASN A 592 -5.47 -14.00 -0.83
N PRO A 593 -5.34 -14.26 0.48
CA PRO A 593 -4.36 -15.20 1.00
C PRO A 593 -4.68 -16.66 0.65
N GLU A 594 -5.95 -16.99 0.39
CA GLU A 594 -6.37 -18.36 0.02
C GLU A 594 -5.86 -18.75 -1.37
N LEU A 595 -5.81 -17.78 -2.28
CA LEU A 595 -5.35 -17.98 -3.66
C LEU A 595 -3.88 -17.58 -3.85
N GLY A 596 -3.25 -16.98 -2.84
CA GLY A 596 -1.89 -16.46 -2.94
C GLY A 596 -1.78 -15.29 -3.93
N ILE A 597 -2.79 -14.43 -3.96
CA ILE A 597 -2.85 -13.25 -4.82
C ILE A 597 -2.82 -12.01 -3.92
N ASP A 598 -1.90 -11.09 -4.17
CA ASP A 598 -1.82 -9.80 -3.50
C ASP A 598 -2.93 -8.85 -3.97
N GLY A 599 -2.96 -7.66 -3.41
CA GLY A 599 -3.88 -6.60 -3.83
C GLY A 599 -3.45 -5.95 -5.13
N ALA A 600 -3.94 -4.73 -5.36
CA ALA A 600 -3.49 -3.89 -6.46
C ALA A 600 -3.19 -2.49 -5.96
N SER A 601 -2.10 -1.93 -6.45
CA SER A 601 -1.61 -0.60 -6.11
C SER A 601 -1.03 0.09 -7.33
N GLU A 602 -0.87 1.43 -7.26
CA GLU A 602 -0.38 2.26 -8.37
C GLU A 602 -1.06 1.90 -9.70
N THR A 603 -2.40 1.81 -9.68
CA THR A 603 -3.18 1.35 -10.86
C THR A 603 -3.25 2.46 -11.90
N ASP A 604 -2.54 2.27 -13.02
CA ASP A 604 -2.61 3.14 -14.20
C ASP A 604 -3.94 2.96 -14.94
N GLY A 605 -4.24 1.75 -15.39
CA GLY A 605 -5.42 1.48 -16.19
C GLY A 605 -6.39 0.48 -15.57
N LEU A 606 -7.65 0.58 -15.95
CA LEU A 606 -8.69 -0.36 -15.58
C LEU A 606 -9.76 -0.50 -16.69
N ASP A 607 -10.37 -1.69 -16.74
CA ASP A 607 -11.57 -1.91 -17.56
C ASP A 607 -12.62 -2.70 -16.79
N VAL A 608 -13.87 -2.50 -17.12
CA VAL A 608 -15.00 -3.16 -16.49
C VAL A 608 -15.90 -3.81 -17.54
N THR A 609 -16.21 -5.06 -17.32
CA THR A 609 -17.31 -5.70 -18.01
C THR A 609 -18.36 -6.22 -17.05
N THR A 610 -19.63 -6.01 -17.37
CA THR A 610 -20.78 -6.61 -16.68
C THR A 610 -21.38 -7.79 -17.45
N ARG A 611 -20.78 -8.14 -18.59
CA ARG A 611 -21.11 -9.33 -19.37
C ARG A 611 -20.42 -10.54 -18.79
N SER A 612 -21.07 -11.69 -18.85
CA SER A 612 -20.45 -12.94 -18.40
C SER A 612 -19.15 -13.23 -19.15
N LEU A 613 -18.13 -13.63 -18.40
CA LEU A 613 -16.88 -14.18 -18.91
C LEU A 613 -16.77 -15.71 -18.62
N GLY A 614 -17.87 -16.34 -18.17
CA GLY A 614 -17.91 -17.76 -17.82
C GLY A 614 -17.77 -18.02 -16.32
N PRO A 615 -17.42 -19.26 -15.92
CA PRO A 615 -17.34 -19.64 -14.51
C PRO A 615 -16.42 -18.75 -13.66
N GLY A 616 -16.94 -18.31 -12.52
CA GLY A 616 -16.25 -17.39 -11.61
C GLY A 616 -16.44 -15.91 -11.95
N PHE A 617 -16.86 -15.57 -13.17
CA PHE A 617 -17.12 -14.23 -13.66
C PHE A 617 -18.46 -14.15 -14.42
N GLU A 618 -19.50 -14.81 -13.90
CA GLU A 618 -20.82 -14.90 -14.54
C GLU A 618 -21.49 -13.53 -14.72
N GLN A 619 -21.15 -12.57 -13.87
CA GLN A 619 -21.64 -11.18 -13.94
C GLN A 619 -20.57 -10.21 -14.44
N GLY A 620 -19.46 -10.73 -14.98
CA GLY A 620 -18.33 -9.93 -15.42
C GLY A 620 -17.27 -9.69 -14.36
N ALA A 621 -16.35 -8.77 -14.64
CA ALA A 621 -15.20 -8.45 -13.82
C ALA A 621 -14.79 -6.99 -13.93
N LEU A 622 -14.16 -6.49 -12.88
CA LEU A 622 -13.24 -5.36 -12.92
C LEU A 622 -11.84 -5.92 -13.16
N VAL A 623 -11.15 -5.41 -14.15
CA VAL A 623 -9.74 -5.69 -14.45
C VAL A 623 -8.93 -4.46 -14.15
N VAL A 624 -7.87 -4.58 -13.37
CA VAL A 624 -7.00 -3.46 -13.01
C VAL A 624 -5.54 -3.81 -13.26
N GLN A 625 -4.76 -2.82 -13.65
CA GLN A 625 -3.31 -2.93 -13.61
C GLN A 625 -2.84 -2.90 -12.15
N ASP A 626 -1.85 -3.73 -11.82
CA ASP A 626 -1.20 -3.76 -10.52
C ASP A 626 0.26 -3.36 -10.67
N GLY A 627 0.59 -2.23 -10.05
CA GLY A 627 1.93 -1.64 -10.09
C GLY A 627 2.96 -2.41 -9.27
N ARG A 628 2.52 -3.20 -8.28
CA ARG A 628 3.41 -3.87 -7.31
C ARG A 628 3.00 -5.32 -7.03
N ASN A 629 3.19 -6.19 -7.99
CA ASN A 629 2.90 -7.62 -7.85
C ASN A 629 3.84 -8.29 -6.82
N ARG A 630 3.31 -8.69 -5.66
CA ARG A 630 4.07 -9.15 -4.47
C ARG A 630 3.84 -10.61 -4.08
N MET A 631 2.85 -11.25 -4.64
CA MET A 631 2.55 -12.66 -4.34
C MET A 631 2.46 -13.52 -5.61
N PRO A 632 3.60 -13.97 -6.13
CA PRO A 632 4.98 -13.75 -5.68
C PRO A 632 5.55 -12.41 -6.17
N GLU A 633 6.66 -11.94 -5.58
CA GLU A 633 7.39 -10.75 -6.01
C GLU A 633 7.90 -10.89 -7.45
N GLN A 634 7.20 -10.25 -8.40
CA GLN A 634 7.47 -10.33 -9.84
C GLN A 634 7.32 -8.97 -10.53
N GLY A 635 7.26 -8.94 -11.85
CA GLY A 635 6.86 -7.77 -12.62
C GLY A 635 5.37 -7.47 -12.46
N GLN A 636 4.96 -6.27 -12.87
CA GLN A 636 3.56 -5.83 -12.89
C GLN A 636 2.67 -6.83 -13.64
N ASN A 637 1.41 -6.90 -13.26
CA ASN A 637 0.43 -7.77 -13.88
C ASN A 637 -0.99 -7.14 -13.87
N LEU A 638 -1.99 -7.91 -14.26
CA LEU A 638 -3.40 -7.51 -14.15
C LEU A 638 -4.10 -8.37 -13.10
N LYS A 639 -4.94 -7.75 -12.29
CA LYS A 639 -5.80 -8.41 -11.28
C LYS A 639 -7.26 -8.36 -11.73
N LEU A 640 -7.99 -9.43 -11.48
CA LEU A 640 -9.42 -9.53 -11.80
C LEU A 640 -10.24 -9.70 -10.54
N VAL A 641 -11.18 -8.77 -10.33
CA VAL A 641 -12.16 -8.81 -9.24
C VAL A 641 -13.54 -9.13 -9.84
N PRO A 642 -14.23 -10.19 -9.39
CA PRO A 642 -15.56 -10.50 -9.88
C PRO A 642 -16.54 -9.34 -9.65
N TRP A 643 -17.27 -8.92 -10.68
CA TRP A 643 -18.19 -7.78 -10.59
C TRP A 643 -19.29 -7.98 -9.54
N TYR A 644 -19.73 -9.22 -9.29
CA TYR A 644 -20.71 -9.51 -8.24
C TYR A 644 -20.25 -9.08 -6.84
N ALA A 645 -18.94 -9.16 -6.55
CA ALA A 645 -18.41 -8.74 -5.26
C ALA A 645 -18.55 -7.23 -5.07
N ILE A 646 -18.39 -6.45 -6.14
CA ILE A 646 -18.63 -5.00 -6.17
C ILE A 646 -20.13 -4.72 -5.98
N LEU A 647 -21.00 -5.44 -6.70
CA LEU A 647 -22.45 -5.26 -6.60
C LEU A 647 -23.00 -5.48 -5.19
N GLN A 648 -22.40 -6.39 -4.42
CA GLN A 648 -22.79 -6.61 -3.03
C GLN A 648 -22.52 -5.40 -2.13
N GLN A 649 -21.61 -4.52 -2.51
CA GLN A 649 -21.25 -3.30 -1.77
C GLN A 649 -22.00 -2.05 -2.26
N LEU A 650 -22.59 -2.10 -3.46
CA LEU A 650 -23.32 -0.96 -4.06
C LEU A 650 -24.75 -0.78 -3.51
N GLN A 651 -25.14 -1.45 -2.48
CA GLN A 651 -26.50 -1.42 -1.94
C GLN A 651 -26.84 -0.11 -1.22
#